data_a18a139b780ee28b70b388782c5eb7c4
#
_entry.id   a18a139b780ee28b70b388782c5eb7c4
#
_cell.length_a   1.000
_cell.length_b   1.000
_cell.length_c   1.000
_cell.angle_alpha   90.00
_cell.angle_beta   90.00
_cell.angle_gamma   90.00
#
_symmetry.space_group_name_H-M   'P 1'
#
loop_
_entity.id
_entity.type
_entity.pdbx_description
1 polymer ?
#
loop_
_entity_poly.entity_id
_entity_poly.type
_entity_poly.pdbx_seq_one_letter_code
_entity_poly.pdbx_strand_id
1 'polypeptide(L)'
;MSESKFAVLRRSRILVAVLLAVGVAAVAQADGGDETLGVSSSVVLPPKAKGTPPSWAGKAFRQGVLSVANPYGAEAGAKILERGGNAIDAAVAIAYALNVVEPQSAGIGGGGFMMIHLAKSGKTVIVDSREEAPAGATPDMFVGQPFSRRSLQGVAVGVPGMVRGTEVALKDYGNLSLAQVLQPAIALADDGFAATPRFVSSTACNNPTSRAKNSPLAAEYFCPGGNFRAVGSLVTNKPLADTLRKLAEHGADCFYKVDLAKGCDIALGIIEGQQYDQPNLVPIGKGGSMTLADLAQYQAKPRTPIEGTYRGYRIKSMPPPSSGALTVLQILKMLEQFPLGNSNEGFGFCAVNTLNVMADAMRIAFSDRGVWLGDKDFVQVPTKGLINKDYLAMRGDPITAGVRLDPNPSAGDPRPYEIAGLTPGTAIAMALPQETENGTTHFSVVDKWGNVVSYTNTIESGYGIGVFAGYEKADGSFRNHGFLLNNELTDFNLAPSTNPYTGTFGYNDVEPDKRPRSSMAPTMLFTPDGKPFLAYGSPGGATIINSVVNVTINLIDHRMSLQQAIDAGRISVAAANSNVTLENRFPAATADALRALGYGVSTGDVGSVQAVLIDQKTGKQYGAADDRREGTVIGLPRSF
;
A
#
# COMPACT_ATOMS: atom_id res chain seq x y z
N MET A 1 -12.56 -52.33 49.35
CA MET A 1 -13.05 -51.80 48.06
C MET A 1 -12.95 -50.25 47.98
N SER A 2 -11.81 -49.63 48.25
CA SER A 2 -11.68 -48.15 48.18
C SER A 2 -10.33 -47.61 47.69
N GLU A 3 -9.34 -48.43 47.46
CA GLU A 3 -8.00 -47.92 47.06
C GLU A 3 -7.67 -47.99 45.55
N SER A 4 -8.47 -48.69 44.76
CA SER A 4 -8.17 -48.83 43.31
C SER A 4 -8.71 -47.68 42.41
N LYS A 5 -9.64 -46.85 42.92
CA LYS A 5 -10.21 -45.74 42.10
C LYS A 5 -9.40 -44.45 42.13
N PHE A 6 -8.55 -44.24 43.13
CA PHE A 6 -7.72 -43.05 43.23
C PHE A 6 -6.43 -43.11 42.39
N ALA A 7 -5.93 -44.30 42.12
CA ALA A 7 -4.71 -44.49 41.33
C ALA A 7 -4.92 -44.20 39.81
N VAL A 8 -6.13 -44.47 39.28
CA VAL A 8 -6.46 -44.26 37.85
C VAL A 8 -6.64 -42.77 37.54
N LEU A 9 -7.21 -42.02 38.47
CA LEU A 9 -7.41 -40.56 38.26
C LEU A 9 -6.09 -39.76 38.32
N ARG A 10 -5.11 -40.20 39.14
CA ARG A 10 -3.78 -39.54 39.15
C ARG A 10 -2.97 -39.82 37.90
N ARG A 11 -3.06 -41.00 37.27
CA ARG A 11 -2.37 -41.33 36.02
C ARG A 11 -2.95 -40.56 34.83
N SER A 12 -4.26 -40.37 34.76
CA SER A 12 -4.89 -39.59 33.69
C SER A 12 -4.55 -38.10 33.72
N ARG A 13 -4.38 -37.50 34.92
CA ARG A 13 -3.99 -36.07 35.02
C ARG A 13 -2.53 -35.83 34.64
N ILE A 14 -1.64 -36.78 34.91
CA ILE A 14 -0.23 -36.67 34.48
C ILE A 14 -0.10 -36.85 32.97
N LEU A 15 -0.88 -37.73 32.35
CA LEU A 15 -0.84 -37.91 30.89
C LEU A 15 -1.36 -36.70 30.11
N VAL A 16 -2.42 -36.04 30.59
CA VAL A 16 -2.96 -34.81 29.99
C VAL A 16 -1.98 -33.63 30.16
N ALA A 17 -1.30 -33.53 31.28
CA ALA A 17 -0.29 -32.48 31.50
C ALA A 17 0.96 -32.68 30.63
N VAL A 18 1.39 -33.93 30.40
CA VAL A 18 2.54 -34.24 29.54
C VAL A 18 2.20 -34.02 28.04
N LEU A 19 0.98 -34.36 27.61
CA LEU A 19 0.55 -34.09 26.22
C LEU A 19 0.40 -32.60 25.94
N LEU A 20 -0.07 -31.78 26.88
CA LEU A 20 -0.11 -30.33 26.75
C LEU A 20 1.29 -29.71 26.77
N ALA A 21 2.23 -30.22 27.57
CA ALA A 21 3.61 -29.75 27.59
C ALA A 21 4.36 -30.10 26.29
N VAL A 22 4.14 -31.28 25.71
CA VAL A 22 4.75 -31.71 24.47
C VAL A 22 4.14 -30.94 23.28
N GLY A 23 2.85 -30.64 23.28
CA GLY A 23 2.21 -29.84 22.26
C GLY A 23 2.72 -28.40 22.22
N VAL A 24 2.98 -27.78 23.37
CA VAL A 24 3.55 -26.44 23.46
C VAL A 24 5.03 -26.42 23.06
N ALA A 25 5.79 -27.46 23.37
CA ALA A 25 7.19 -27.56 22.96
C ALA A 25 7.35 -27.79 21.44
N ALA A 26 6.45 -28.54 20.81
CA ALA A 26 6.48 -28.76 19.36
C ALA A 26 6.15 -27.49 18.55
N VAL A 27 5.28 -26.60 19.07
CA VAL A 27 4.99 -25.30 18.43
C VAL A 27 6.15 -24.31 18.60
N ALA A 28 6.92 -24.39 19.67
CA ALA A 28 8.08 -23.53 19.90
C ALA A 28 9.32 -23.95 19.06
N GLN A 29 9.38 -25.17 18.56
CA GLN A 29 10.49 -25.65 17.71
C GLN A 29 10.22 -25.58 16.21
N ALA A 30 9.00 -25.25 15.79
CA ALA A 30 8.67 -25.05 14.37
C ALA A 30 9.10 -23.67 13.82
N ASP A 31 9.56 -22.75 14.69
CA ASP A 31 10.06 -21.41 14.32
C ASP A 31 11.57 -21.41 13.93
N GLY A 32 12.14 -22.52 13.67
CA GLY A 32 13.50 -22.71 13.13
C GLY A 32 13.55 -22.45 11.62
N GLY A 33 13.32 -21.23 11.28
CA GLY A 33 13.70 -20.44 10.13
C GLY A 33 14.00 -21.06 8.79
N ASP A 34 13.11 -20.85 7.88
CA ASP A 34 13.52 -20.64 6.50
C ASP A 34 13.76 -19.12 6.29
N GLU A 35 15.02 -18.73 6.15
CA GLU A 35 15.48 -17.33 6.14
C GLU A 35 15.10 -16.57 4.88
N THR A 36 14.49 -17.21 3.91
CA THR A 36 14.29 -16.67 2.57
C THR A 36 12.84 -16.37 2.21
N LEU A 37 11.92 -17.01 2.90
CA LEU A 37 10.49 -16.82 2.65
C LEU A 37 9.82 -16.52 3.99
N GLY A 38 9.25 -15.35 4.15
CA GLY A 38 8.37 -15.04 5.26
C GLY A 38 7.14 -15.94 5.20
N VAL A 39 7.29 -17.22 5.57
CA VAL A 39 6.15 -18.12 5.69
C VAL A 39 5.35 -17.66 6.89
N SER A 40 4.27 -17.02 6.61
CA SER A 40 3.31 -16.60 7.60
C SER A 40 2.54 -17.80 8.10
N SER A 41 2.47 -17.95 9.42
CA SER A 41 1.56 -18.89 10.03
C SER A 41 0.14 -18.34 9.94
N SER A 42 -0.77 -19.02 9.27
CA SER A 42 -2.19 -18.68 9.23
C SER A 42 -2.90 -18.84 10.60
N VAL A 43 -2.17 -19.24 11.63
CA VAL A 43 -2.71 -19.43 12.97
C VAL A 43 -2.70 -18.11 13.72
N VAL A 44 -3.86 -17.55 13.98
CA VAL A 44 -4.04 -16.39 14.86
C VAL A 44 -3.82 -16.82 16.30
N LEU A 45 -2.70 -16.42 16.89
CA LEU A 45 -2.42 -16.70 18.29
C LEU A 45 -3.17 -15.71 19.21
N PRO A 46 -3.59 -16.13 20.39
CA PRO A 46 -4.27 -15.25 21.32
C PRO A 46 -3.35 -14.08 21.74
N PRO A 47 -3.92 -12.87 21.97
CA PRO A 47 -3.16 -11.73 22.44
C PRO A 47 -2.53 -11.98 23.81
N LYS A 48 -1.38 -11.35 24.06
CA LYS A 48 -0.71 -11.42 25.36
C LYS A 48 -1.49 -10.68 26.44
N ALA A 49 -1.29 -11.08 27.68
CA ALA A 49 -1.91 -10.41 28.81
C ALA A 49 -1.55 -8.92 28.88
N LYS A 50 -2.51 -8.09 29.32
CA LYS A 50 -2.36 -6.64 29.48
C LYS A 50 -1.14 -6.33 30.35
N GLY A 51 -0.28 -5.41 29.94
CA GLY A 51 0.93 -5.02 30.66
C GLY A 51 2.20 -5.78 30.27
N THR A 52 2.12 -6.90 29.58
CA THR A 52 3.28 -7.59 29.04
C THR A 52 3.69 -6.90 27.70
N PRO A 53 4.94 -6.43 27.56
CA PRO A 53 5.38 -5.91 26.26
C PRO A 53 5.20 -6.98 25.18
N PRO A 54 4.87 -6.62 23.95
CA PRO A 54 4.85 -7.58 22.85
C PRO A 54 6.22 -8.26 22.77
N SER A 55 6.26 -9.59 22.62
CA SER A 55 7.51 -10.22 22.23
C SER A 55 7.63 -10.07 20.74
N TRP A 56 8.75 -9.55 20.31
CA TRP A 56 9.07 -9.54 18.90
C TRP A 56 9.44 -10.99 18.55
N ALA A 57 8.48 -11.76 18.04
CA ALA A 57 8.75 -13.07 17.50
C ALA A 57 9.49 -12.91 16.18
N GLY A 58 10.41 -13.83 15.90
CA GLY A 58 11.21 -13.83 14.69
C GLY A 58 12.69 -13.56 14.92
N LYS A 59 13.49 -13.74 13.89
CA LYS A 59 14.93 -13.52 13.90
C LYS A 59 15.25 -12.04 14.06
N ALA A 60 16.16 -11.73 14.96
CA ALA A 60 16.63 -10.39 15.22
C ALA A 60 17.90 -10.08 14.41
N PHE A 61 17.95 -8.90 13.82
CA PHE A 61 19.08 -8.39 13.04
C PHE A 61 19.65 -7.11 13.65
N ARG A 62 20.82 -6.66 13.18
CA ARG A 62 21.47 -5.43 13.67
C ARG A 62 22.13 -4.59 12.57
N GLN A 63 22.27 -5.13 11.36
CA GLN A 63 22.96 -4.46 10.26
C GLN A 63 22.03 -4.09 9.10
N GLY A 64 20.74 -4.18 9.32
CA GLY A 64 19.69 -3.88 8.38
C GLY A 64 18.67 -5.01 8.30
N VAL A 65 17.42 -4.65 8.06
CA VAL A 65 16.34 -5.59 7.71
C VAL A 65 15.40 -4.91 6.72
N LEU A 66 14.88 -5.70 5.82
CA LEU A 66 13.89 -5.27 4.85
C LEU A 66 12.75 -6.29 4.76
N SER A 67 11.57 -5.79 4.48
CA SER A 67 10.36 -6.57 4.19
C SER A 67 9.76 -6.06 2.90
N VAL A 68 9.61 -6.95 1.92
CA VAL A 68 9.24 -6.61 0.54
C VAL A 68 8.18 -7.59 0.05
N ALA A 69 7.25 -7.14 -0.77
CA ALA A 69 6.16 -7.96 -1.31
C ALA A 69 6.62 -9.07 -2.29
N ASN A 70 7.91 -9.12 -2.65
CA ASN A 70 8.46 -10.06 -3.62
C ASN A 70 9.91 -10.44 -3.28
N PRO A 71 10.31 -11.72 -3.37
CA PRO A 71 11.65 -12.18 -2.99
C PRO A 71 12.79 -11.59 -3.83
N TYR A 72 12.58 -11.37 -5.13
CA TYR A 72 13.60 -10.76 -5.98
C TYR A 72 13.83 -9.28 -5.65
N GLY A 73 12.75 -8.56 -5.29
CA GLY A 73 12.85 -7.19 -4.78
C GLY A 73 13.60 -7.14 -3.44
N ALA A 74 13.32 -8.08 -2.55
CA ALA A 74 14.03 -8.21 -1.28
C ALA A 74 15.52 -8.47 -1.49
N GLU A 75 15.89 -9.37 -2.39
CA GLU A 75 17.27 -9.68 -2.74
C GLU A 75 18.00 -8.47 -3.35
N ALA A 76 17.34 -7.70 -4.20
CA ALA A 76 17.90 -6.49 -4.77
C ALA A 76 18.27 -5.46 -3.68
N GLY A 77 17.36 -5.20 -2.74
CA GLY A 77 17.62 -4.30 -1.62
C GLY A 77 18.73 -4.79 -0.69
N ALA A 78 18.73 -6.08 -0.36
CA ALA A 78 19.75 -6.69 0.49
C ALA A 78 21.15 -6.56 -0.09
N LYS A 79 21.33 -6.81 -1.40
CA LYS A 79 22.61 -6.61 -2.11
C LYS A 79 23.13 -5.17 -2.02
N ILE A 80 22.22 -4.19 -2.04
CA ILE A 80 22.60 -2.78 -1.90
C ILE A 80 23.06 -2.47 -0.46
N LEU A 81 22.35 -2.96 0.55
CA LEU A 81 22.77 -2.80 1.95
C LEU A 81 24.12 -3.49 2.23
N GLU A 82 24.35 -4.69 1.70
CA GLU A 82 25.62 -5.45 1.80
C GLU A 82 26.81 -4.69 1.17
N ARG A 83 26.56 -3.96 0.09
CA ARG A 83 27.58 -3.12 -0.59
C ARG A 83 27.81 -1.77 0.10
N GLY A 84 27.16 -1.53 1.24
CA GLY A 84 27.35 -0.31 2.02
C GLY A 84 26.38 0.82 1.68
N GLY A 85 25.39 0.57 0.86
CA GLY A 85 24.26 1.50 0.66
C GLY A 85 23.43 1.67 1.93
N ASN A 86 22.71 2.77 2.02
CA ASN A 86 21.79 3.04 3.12
C ASN A 86 20.36 2.57 2.79
N ALA A 87 19.41 2.80 3.69
CA ALA A 87 18.01 2.38 3.51
C ALA A 87 17.36 3.02 2.27
N ILE A 88 17.78 4.23 1.88
CA ILE A 88 17.25 4.94 0.72
C ILE A 88 17.79 4.31 -0.57
N ASP A 89 19.08 4.02 -0.64
CA ASP A 89 19.70 3.33 -1.77
C ASP A 89 19.03 1.97 -2.00
N ALA A 90 18.82 1.21 -0.92
CA ALA A 90 18.13 -0.09 -0.97
C ALA A 90 16.67 0.05 -1.42
N ALA A 91 15.95 1.05 -0.91
CA ALA A 91 14.56 1.30 -1.30
C ALA A 91 14.42 1.62 -2.79
N VAL A 92 15.33 2.40 -3.35
CA VAL A 92 15.33 2.68 -4.79
C VAL A 92 15.62 1.42 -5.59
N ALA A 93 16.61 0.62 -5.21
CA ALA A 93 16.90 -0.64 -5.89
C ALA A 93 15.71 -1.62 -5.85
N ILE A 94 15.01 -1.72 -4.72
CA ILE A 94 13.79 -2.52 -4.57
C ILE A 94 12.71 -2.02 -5.54
N ALA A 95 12.46 -0.71 -5.59
CA ALA A 95 11.41 -0.15 -6.44
C ALA A 95 11.63 -0.47 -7.93
N TYR A 96 12.86 -0.35 -8.42
CA TYR A 96 13.16 -0.72 -9.81
C TYR A 96 13.16 -2.24 -10.04
N ALA A 97 13.58 -3.05 -9.07
CA ALA A 97 13.48 -4.51 -9.17
C ALA A 97 12.02 -4.97 -9.22
N LEU A 98 11.13 -4.36 -8.41
CA LEU A 98 9.69 -4.64 -8.42
C LEU A 98 9.04 -4.28 -9.76
N ASN A 99 9.49 -3.23 -10.45
CA ASN A 99 9.03 -2.94 -11.82
C ASN A 99 9.32 -4.10 -12.79
N VAL A 100 10.38 -4.87 -12.57
CA VAL A 100 10.71 -6.05 -13.39
C VAL A 100 9.86 -7.26 -13.01
N VAL A 101 9.76 -7.56 -11.71
CA VAL A 101 9.20 -8.84 -11.21
C VAL A 101 7.74 -8.76 -10.75
N GLU A 102 7.23 -7.55 -10.51
CA GLU A 102 5.83 -7.24 -10.20
C GLU A 102 5.25 -6.12 -11.12
N PRO A 103 5.43 -6.19 -12.45
CA PRO A 103 5.01 -5.12 -13.34
C PRO A 103 3.50 -4.85 -13.31
N GLN A 104 2.70 -5.82 -12.83
CA GLN A 104 1.27 -5.65 -12.60
C GLN A 104 0.93 -4.73 -11.43
N SER A 105 1.88 -4.46 -10.53
CA SER A 105 1.62 -3.74 -9.28
C SER A 105 2.22 -2.35 -9.25
N ALA A 106 3.39 -2.16 -9.86
CA ALA A 106 4.15 -0.92 -9.79
C ALA A 106 5.19 -0.83 -10.92
N GLY A 107 5.72 0.35 -11.18
CA GLY A 107 6.79 0.53 -12.14
C GLY A 107 7.10 1.97 -12.46
N ILE A 108 8.09 2.17 -13.34
CA ILE A 108 8.56 3.50 -13.76
C ILE A 108 7.51 4.29 -14.54
N GLY A 109 6.50 3.62 -15.09
CA GLY A 109 5.35 4.28 -15.71
C GLY A 109 4.28 4.75 -14.72
N GLY A 110 4.54 4.67 -13.42
CA GLY A 110 3.66 5.06 -12.33
C GLY A 110 4.29 6.04 -11.33
N GLY A 111 3.83 6.00 -10.08
CA GLY A 111 4.31 6.88 -9.03
C GLY A 111 4.19 6.28 -7.63
N GLY A 112 4.32 7.13 -6.60
CA GLY A 112 4.24 6.65 -5.23
C GLY A 112 4.65 7.66 -4.17
N PHE A 113 4.70 7.19 -2.92
CA PHE A 113 5.07 7.99 -1.75
C PHE A 113 6.15 7.29 -0.95
N MET A 114 7.32 7.91 -0.88
CA MET A 114 8.47 7.42 -0.12
C MET A 114 8.61 8.22 1.18
N MET A 115 8.36 7.59 2.31
CA MET A 115 8.57 8.16 3.63
C MET A 115 9.94 7.74 4.15
N ILE A 116 10.76 8.71 4.56
CA ILE A 116 12.15 8.52 4.97
C ILE A 116 12.35 9.09 6.37
N HIS A 117 12.83 8.29 7.31
CA HIS A 117 13.32 8.74 8.59
C HIS A 117 14.84 8.69 8.62
N LEU A 118 15.47 9.83 8.90
CA LEU A 118 16.91 9.99 8.97
C LEU A 118 17.37 9.91 10.43
N ALA A 119 17.98 8.81 10.82
CA ALA A 119 18.38 8.55 12.21
C ALA A 119 19.31 9.64 12.79
N LYS A 120 20.26 10.12 12.00
CA LYS A 120 21.24 11.13 12.43
C LYS A 120 20.59 12.46 12.83
N SER A 121 19.55 12.89 12.13
CA SER A 121 18.86 14.17 12.38
C SER A 121 17.56 14.03 13.13
N GLY A 122 17.00 12.82 13.24
CA GLY A 122 15.65 12.56 13.75
C GLY A 122 14.54 13.08 12.83
N LYS A 123 14.89 13.59 11.64
CA LYS A 123 13.93 14.17 10.71
C LYS A 123 13.21 13.08 9.92
N THR A 124 11.90 13.24 9.75
CA THR A 124 11.11 12.43 8.84
C THR A 124 10.62 13.30 7.68
N VAL A 125 10.87 12.86 6.46
CA VAL A 125 10.52 13.56 5.22
C VAL A 125 9.75 12.61 4.30
N ILE A 126 9.00 13.17 3.36
CA ILE A 126 8.31 12.41 2.33
C ILE A 126 8.68 12.95 0.96
N VAL A 127 8.99 12.06 0.04
CA VAL A 127 9.08 12.34 -1.39
C VAL A 127 7.76 11.91 -2.02
N ASP A 128 6.98 12.90 -2.46
CA ASP A 128 5.73 12.72 -3.18
C ASP A 128 6.02 12.69 -4.67
N SER A 129 5.91 11.51 -5.25
CA SER A 129 6.04 11.24 -6.67
C SER A 129 4.74 10.69 -7.28
N ARG A 130 3.58 11.12 -6.75
CA ARG A 130 2.26 10.81 -7.31
C ARG A 130 2.16 11.35 -8.72
N GLU A 131 1.46 10.67 -9.58
CA GLU A 131 1.15 11.10 -10.93
C GLU A 131 0.35 12.40 -10.93
N GLU A 132 0.58 13.24 -11.94
CA GLU A 132 -0.16 14.48 -12.15
C GLU A 132 -1.08 14.36 -13.38
N ALA A 133 -2.23 15.02 -13.34
CA ALA A 133 -3.05 15.19 -14.53
C ALA A 133 -2.27 16.05 -15.55
N PRO A 134 -2.24 15.70 -16.83
CA PRO A 134 -1.62 16.54 -17.86
C PRO A 134 -2.37 17.86 -18.04
N ALA A 135 -1.71 18.87 -18.59
CA ALA A 135 -2.30 20.19 -18.84
C ALA A 135 -3.58 20.15 -19.70
N GLY A 136 -3.75 19.12 -20.51
CA GLY A 136 -4.94 18.90 -21.32
C GLY A 136 -6.09 18.16 -20.61
N ALA A 137 -5.97 17.85 -19.32
CA ALA A 137 -7.04 17.17 -18.58
C ALA A 137 -8.24 18.11 -18.34
N THR A 138 -9.45 17.56 -18.40
CA THR A 138 -10.69 18.32 -18.18
C THR A 138 -11.57 17.65 -17.13
N PRO A 139 -12.37 18.42 -16.35
CA PRO A 139 -13.22 17.87 -15.30
C PRO A 139 -14.22 16.80 -15.77
N ASP A 140 -14.62 16.83 -17.03
CA ASP A 140 -15.60 15.93 -17.64
C ASP A 140 -15.00 14.76 -18.43
N MET A 141 -13.67 14.61 -18.41
CA MET A 141 -12.97 13.63 -19.27
C MET A 141 -13.42 12.17 -19.06
N PHE A 142 -13.99 11.86 -17.91
CA PHE A 142 -14.49 10.52 -17.57
C PHE A 142 -16.02 10.40 -17.62
N VAL A 143 -16.77 11.48 -17.88
CA VAL A 143 -18.24 11.48 -17.86
C VAL A 143 -18.81 10.53 -18.94
N GLY A 144 -19.85 9.79 -18.58
CA GLY A 144 -20.57 8.90 -19.49
C GLY A 144 -19.89 7.56 -19.77
N GLN A 145 -18.77 7.26 -19.10
CA GLN A 145 -18.02 6.02 -19.31
C GLN A 145 -17.98 5.18 -18.01
N PRO A 146 -18.23 3.86 -18.05
CA PRO A 146 -18.03 3.02 -16.87
C PRO A 146 -16.53 2.88 -16.55
N PHE A 147 -16.20 2.68 -15.26
CA PHE A 147 -14.82 2.50 -14.80
C PHE A 147 -14.07 1.41 -15.58
N SER A 148 -14.71 0.26 -15.79
CA SER A 148 -14.13 -0.88 -16.51
C SER A 148 -13.62 -0.53 -17.92
N ARG A 149 -14.13 0.53 -18.52
CA ARG A 149 -13.76 0.99 -19.85
C ARG A 149 -12.74 2.12 -19.80
N ARG A 150 -13.03 3.19 -19.04
CA ARG A 150 -12.15 4.37 -18.95
C ARG A 150 -10.78 4.06 -18.37
N SER A 151 -10.71 3.11 -17.43
CA SER A 151 -9.46 2.69 -16.81
C SER A 151 -8.51 1.88 -17.72
N LEU A 152 -8.93 1.60 -18.97
CA LEU A 152 -8.13 0.94 -19.99
C LEU A 152 -7.73 1.90 -21.13
N GLN A 153 -8.06 3.18 -21.03
CA GLN A 153 -7.84 4.17 -22.07
C GLN A 153 -6.66 5.08 -21.73
N GLY A 154 -6.03 5.63 -22.76
CA GLY A 154 -4.93 6.57 -22.60
C GLY A 154 -5.29 7.85 -21.85
N VAL A 155 -6.57 8.26 -21.85
CA VAL A 155 -7.08 9.38 -21.05
C VAL A 155 -6.89 9.18 -19.55
N ALA A 156 -6.73 7.93 -19.07
CA ALA A 156 -6.49 7.59 -17.68
C ALA A 156 -5.02 7.70 -17.26
N VAL A 157 -4.09 7.89 -18.22
CA VAL A 157 -2.65 7.92 -17.93
C VAL A 157 -2.26 9.26 -17.33
N GLY A 158 -1.81 9.24 -16.07
CA GLY A 158 -1.18 10.38 -15.42
C GLY A 158 0.31 10.49 -15.75
N VAL A 159 0.86 11.69 -15.61
CA VAL A 159 2.30 11.95 -15.80
C VAL A 159 3.09 11.15 -14.78
N PRO A 160 3.95 10.19 -15.19
CA PRO A 160 4.62 9.29 -14.26
C PRO A 160 5.61 10.01 -13.36
N GLY A 161 5.66 9.64 -12.07
CA GLY A 161 6.48 10.32 -11.08
C GLY A 161 7.62 9.50 -10.48
N MET A 162 7.56 8.15 -10.54
CA MET A 162 8.49 7.28 -9.82
C MET A 162 9.96 7.61 -10.09
N VAL A 163 10.33 7.82 -11.36
CA VAL A 163 11.74 8.05 -11.75
C VAL A 163 12.27 9.36 -11.15
N ARG A 164 11.47 10.44 -11.20
CA ARG A 164 11.86 11.71 -10.59
C ARG A 164 11.91 11.63 -9.06
N GLY A 165 10.95 10.91 -8.44
CA GLY A 165 10.92 10.71 -6.99
C GLY A 165 12.13 9.95 -6.48
N THR A 166 12.54 8.88 -7.17
CA THR A 166 13.72 8.09 -6.80
C THR A 166 15.02 8.85 -7.02
N GLU A 167 15.13 9.67 -8.07
CA GLU A 167 16.27 10.56 -8.28
C GLU A 167 16.43 11.56 -7.13
N VAL A 168 15.33 12.25 -6.74
CA VAL A 168 15.36 13.20 -5.62
C VAL A 168 15.74 12.49 -4.31
N ALA A 169 15.16 11.31 -4.05
CA ALA A 169 15.48 10.57 -2.84
C ALA A 169 16.96 10.15 -2.78
N LEU A 170 17.54 9.68 -3.87
CA LEU A 170 18.97 9.34 -3.95
C LEU A 170 19.85 10.56 -3.80
N LYS A 171 19.56 11.64 -4.53
CA LYS A 171 20.37 12.87 -4.52
C LYS A 171 20.43 13.50 -3.14
N ASP A 172 19.31 13.56 -2.43
CA ASP A 172 19.21 14.27 -1.17
C ASP A 172 19.56 13.41 0.05
N TYR A 173 19.38 12.07 -0.04
CA TYR A 173 19.46 11.18 1.12
C TYR A 173 20.21 9.87 0.87
N GLY A 174 20.52 9.52 -0.38
CA GLY A 174 21.28 8.31 -0.74
C GLY A 174 22.79 8.49 -0.63
N ASN A 175 23.51 7.40 -0.69
CA ASN A 175 24.98 7.35 -0.72
C ASN A 175 25.52 6.84 -2.07
N LEU A 176 24.67 6.19 -2.87
CA LEU A 176 25.04 5.55 -4.13
C LEU A 176 24.44 6.30 -5.33
N SER A 177 25.07 6.16 -6.49
CA SER A 177 24.54 6.70 -7.73
C SER A 177 23.35 5.88 -8.25
N LEU A 178 22.51 6.51 -9.09
CA LEU A 178 21.41 5.81 -9.79
C LEU A 178 21.95 4.61 -10.57
N ALA A 179 23.09 4.75 -11.25
CA ALA A 179 23.74 3.66 -11.97
C ALA A 179 24.08 2.44 -11.08
N GLN A 180 24.50 2.68 -9.84
CA GLN A 180 24.82 1.59 -8.91
C GLN A 180 23.59 0.89 -8.37
N VAL A 181 22.54 1.63 -8.03
CA VAL A 181 21.31 1.05 -7.45
C VAL A 181 20.43 0.36 -8.50
N LEU A 182 20.56 0.70 -9.78
CA LEU A 182 19.82 0.06 -10.87
C LEU A 182 20.37 -1.31 -11.28
N GLN A 183 21.62 -1.66 -10.93
CA GLN A 183 22.26 -2.91 -11.38
C GLN A 183 21.44 -4.18 -11.09
N PRO A 184 20.83 -4.37 -9.89
CA PRO A 184 20.01 -5.56 -9.64
C PRO A 184 18.79 -5.66 -10.57
N ALA A 185 18.11 -4.53 -10.84
CA ALA A 185 16.95 -4.50 -11.71
C ALA A 185 17.33 -4.74 -13.19
N ILE A 186 18.45 -4.17 -13.64
CA ILE A 186 18.99 -4.41 -14.99
C ILE A 186 19.29 -5.91 -15.17
N ALA A 187 19.96 -6.54 -14.20
CA ALA A 187 20.26 -7.97 -14.26
C ALA A 187 18.97 -8.83 -14.28
N LEU A 188 17.98 -8.52 -13.45
CA LEU A 188 16.69 -9.22 -13.47
C LEU A 188 15.94 -9.08 -14.80
N ALA A 189 16.00 -7.92 -15.42
CA ALA A 189 15.37 -7.70 -16.72
C ALA A 189 16.12 -8.35 -17.88
N ASP A 190 17.45 -8.37 -17.80
CA ASP A 190 18.34 -8.86 -18.85
C ASP A 190 18.56 -10.37 -18.79
N ASP A 191 19.02 -10.87 -17.65
CA ASP A 191 19.28 -12.30 -17.44
C ASP A 191 18.01 -13.10 -17.14
N GLY A 192 16.99 -12.40 -16.61
CA GLY A 192 15.67 -12.95 -16.31
C GLY A 192 15.51 -13.40 -14.85
N PHE A 193 14.28 -13.75 -14.53
CA PHE A 193 13.86 -14.31 -13.25
C PHE A 193 12.90 -15.49 -13.47
N ALA A 194 12.76 -16.36 -12.48
CA ALA A 194 11.78 -17.44 -12.53
C ALA A 194 10.38 -16.87 -12.23
N ALA A 195 9.42 -17.12 -13.13
CA ALA A 195 8.05 -16.66 -12.96
C ALA A 195 7.45 -17.16 -11.64
N THR A 196 7.06 -16.24 -10.77
CA THR A 196 6.48 -16.59 -9.48
C THR A 196 5.01 -16.99 -9.62
N PRO A 197 4.40 -17.69 -8.64
CA PRO A 197 2.97 -18.01 -8.65
C PRO A 197 2.10 -16.78 -8.84
N ARG A 198 2.42 -15.65 -8.17
CA ARG A 198 1.68 -14.40 -8.30
C ARG A 198 1.86 -13.75 -9.67
N PHE A 199 3.08 -13.73 -10.21
CA PHE A 199 3.33 -13.23 -11.56
C PHE A 199 2.43 -13.95 -12.57
N VAL A 200 2.32 -15.27 -12.47
CA VAL A 200 1.50 -16.09 -13.37
C VAL A 200 0.01 -15.90 -13.12
N SER A 201 -0.46 -16.07 -11.88
CA SER A 201 -1.90 -16.07 -11.56
C SER A 201 -2.57 -14.72 -11.82
N SER A 202 -1.86 -13.61 -11.60
CA SER A 202 -2.39 -12.27 -11.81
C SER A 202 -2.70 -11.93 -13.27
N THR A 203 -2.08 -12.64 -14.25
CA THR A 203 -2.29 -12.38 -15.68
C THR A 203 -3.70 -12.70 -16.16
N ALA A 204 -4.39 -13.65 -15.50
CA ALA A 204 -5.73 -14.10 -15.87
C ALA A 204 -5.84 -14.39 -17.40
N CYS A 205 -4.86 -15.10 -17.99
CA CYS A 205 -4.73 -15.32 -19.44
C CYS A 205 -5.98 -15.99 -20.06
N ASN A 206 -6.75 -16.75 -19.27
CA ASN A 206 -8.01 -17.37 -19.68
C ASN A 206 -9.20 -16.37 -19.71
N ASN A 207 -9.02 -15.15 -19.18
CA ASN A 207 -10.03 -14.11 -19.24
C ASN A 207 -9.81 -13.22 -20.49
N PRO A 208 -10.76 -13.13 -21.43
CA PRO A 208 -10.61 -12.30 -22.63
C PRO A 208 -10.51 -10.80 -22.33
N THR A 209 -11.02 -10.36 -21.17
CA THR A 209 -10.98 -8.95 -20.74
C THR A 209 -9.84 -8.65 -19.77
N SER A 210 -8.86 -9.55 -19.63
CA SER A 210 -7.69 -9.33 -18.79
C SER A 210 -6.88 -8.12 -19.28
N ARG A 211 -6.55 -7.20 -18.37
CA ARG A 211 -5.67 -6.04 -18.64
C ARG A 211 -4.28 -6.47 -19.13
N ALA A 212 -3.78 -7.63 -18.68
CA ALA A 212 -2.52 -8.21 -19.16
C ALA A 212 -2.52 -8.51 -20.67
N LYS A 213 -3.69 -8.48 -21.32
CA LYS A 213 -3.88 -8.73 -22.75
C LYS A 213 -4.40 -7.52 -23.52
N ASN A 214 -4.35 -6.34 -22.92
CA ASN A 214 -4.95 -5.13 -23.45
C ASN A 214 -4.26 -4.63 -24.73
N SER A 215 -2.98 -4.89 -24.91
CA SER A 215 -2.22 -4.62 -26.12
C SER A 215 -1.52 -5.90 -26.62
N PRO A 216 -1.19 -6.01 -27.91
CA PRO A 216 -0.50 -7.18 -28.45
C PRO A 216 0.83 -7.48 -27.75
N LEU A 217 1.62 -6.44 -27.44
CA LEU A 217 2.89 -6.59 -26.73
C LEU A 217 2.69 -7.09 -25.30
N ALA A 218 1.70 -6.57 -24.57
CA ALA A 218 1.38 -7.05 -23.22
C ALA A 218 0.86 -8.48 -23.26
N ALA A 219 -0.02 -8.80 -24.21
CA ALA A 219 -0.53 -10.16 -24.39
C ALA A 219 0.60 -11.17 -24.65
N GLU A 220 1.54 -10.86 -25.56
CA GLU A 220 2.66 -11.74 -25.83
C GLU A 220 3.62 -11.88 -24.64
N TYR A 221 3.89 -10.78 -23.94
CA TYR A 221 4.78 -10.81 -22.78
C TYR A 221 4.18 -11.58 -21.59
N PHE A 222 2.92 -11.32 -21.24
CA PHE A 222 2.29 -11.92 -20.05
C PHE A 222 1.63 -13.27 -20.33
N CYS A 223 1.04 -13.44 -21.51
CA CYS A 223 0.25 -14.60 -21.90
C CYS A 223 0.71 -15.14 -23.29
N PRO A 224 1.97 -15.61 -23.43
CA PRO A 224 2.51 -16.03 -24.71
C PRO A 224 1.63 -17.10 -25.37
N GLY A 225 1.29 -16.88 -26.65
CA GLY A 225 0.35 -17.72 -27.38
C GLY A 225 -1.05 -17.81 -26.74
N GLY A 226 -1.44 -16.84 -25.90
CA GLY A 226 -2.73 -16.77 -25.19
C GLY A 226 -2.81 -17.61 -23.91
N ASN A 227 -1.71 -18.24 -23.48
CA ASN A 227 -1.66 -19.18 -22.35
C ASN A 227 -0.93 -18.58 -21.15
N PHE A 228 -1.19 -19.16 -19.96
CA PHE A 228 -0.38 -18.88 -18.78
C PHE A 228 1.05 -19.35 -18.99
N ARG A 229 2.01 -18.56 -18.50
CA ARG A 229 3.39 -19.05 -18.34
C ARG A 229 3.42 -20.17 -17.29
N ALA A 230 4.37 -21.09 -17.41
CA ALA A 230 4.61 -22.05 -16.32
C ALA A 230 5.28 -21.32 -15.14
N VAL A 231 4.83 -21.61 -13.92
CA VAL A 231 5.53 -21.17 -12.70
C VAL A 231 6.96 -21.71 -12.74
N GLY A 232 7.95 -20.89 -12.43
CA GLY A 232 9.36 -21.21 -12.52
C GLY A 232 9.98 -21.06 -13.92
N SER A 233 9.19 -20.77 -14.97
CA SER A 233 9.75 -20.47 -16.30
C SER A 233 10.52 -19.16 -16.31
N LEU A 234 11.58 -19.09 -17.11
CA LEU A 234 12.39 -17.88 -17.24
C LEU A 234 11.59 -16.75 -17.92
N VAL A 235 11.60 -15.59 -17.30
CA VAL A 235 11.01 -14.35 -17.83
C VAL A 235 12.10 -13.32 -17.99
N THR A 236 12.30 -12.79 -19.19
CA THR A 236 13.22 -11.69 -19.48
C THR A 236 12.47 -10.49 -20.03
N ASN A 237 13.02 -9.29 -19.83
CA ASN A 237 12.47 -8.05 -20.38
C ASN A 237 13.62 -7.16 -20.90
N LYS A 238 14.20 -7.58 -22.03
CA LYS A 238 15.34 -6.87 -22.65
C LYS A 238 15.03 -5.40 -22.94
N PRO A 239 13.83 -5.03 -23.46
CA PRO A 239 13.48 -3.61 -23.64
C PRO A 239 13.55 -2.80 -22.36
N LEU A 240 13.10 -3.37 -21.22
CA LEU A 240 13.21 -2.70 -19.92
C LEU A 240 14.66 -2.59 -19.45
N ALA A 241 15.47 -3.64 -19.65
CA ALA A 241 16.90 -3.58 -19.33
C ALA A 241 17.61 -2.43 -20.08
N ASP A 242 17.29 -2.24 -21.37
CA ASP A 242 17.83 -1.13 -22.18
C ASP A 242 17.35 0.23 -21.67
N THR A 243 16.09 0.33 -21.28
CA THR A 243 15.53 1.55 -20.67
C THR A 243 16.24 1.88 -19.37
N LEU A 244 16.44 0.89 -18.49
CA LEU A 244 17.13 1.09 -17.21
C LEU A 244 18.62 1.44 -17.40
N ARG A 245 19.30 0.90 -18.42
CA ARG A 245 20.68 1.31 -18.78
C ARG A 245 20.76 2.77 -19.19
N LYS A 246 19.79 3.27 -19.99
CA LYS A 246 19.72 4.68 -20.35
C LYS A 246 19.54 5.58 -19.12
N LEU A 247 18.67 5.18 -18.18
CA LEU A 247 18.51 5.90 -16.91
C LEU A 247 19.78 5.85 -16.06
N ALA A 248 20.49 4.71 -16.04
CA ALA A 248 21.76 4.60 -15.32
C ALA A 248 22.85 5.50 -15.89
N GLU A 249 22.87 5.69 -17.21
CA GLU A 249 23.87 6.48 -17.92
C GLU A 249 23.58 7.98 -17.93
N HIS A 250 22.31 8.35 -18.13
CA HIS A 250 21.90 9.73 -18.41
C HIS A 250 21.01 10.36 -17.32
N GLY A 251 20.65 9.61 -16.26
CA GLY A 251 19.79 10.09 -15.19
C GLY A 251 18.31 10.18 -15.55
N ALA A 252 17.50 10.72 -14.63
CA ALA A 252 16.06 10.80 -14.78
C ALA A 252 15.62 11.70 -15.95
N ASP A 253 16.40 12.70 -16.34
CA ASP A 253 16.06 13.55 -17.48
C ASP A 253 15.88 12.74 -18.79
N CYS A 254 16.57 11.61 -18.94
CA CYS A 254 16.40 10.70 -20.07
C CYS A 254 15.02 10.04 -20.14
N PHE A 255 14.28 10.02 -19.01
CA PHE A 255 12.90 9.54 -18.97
C PHE A 255 11.90 10.63 -19.40
N TYR A 256 12.15 11.87 -18.98
CA TYR A 256 11.19 12.96 -19.10
C TYR A 256 11.42 13.86 -20.30
N LYS A 257 12.61 13.83 -20.90
CA LYS A 257 13.01 14.71 -22.01
C LYS A 257 13.52 13.90 -23.19
N VAL A 258 13.24 14.35 -24.37
CA VAL A 258 13.78 13.74 -25.60
C VAL A 258 15.15 14.31 -25.92
N ASP A 259 16.15 13.45 -26.00
CA ASP A 259 17.50 13.75 -26.50
C ASP A 259 18.00 12.57 -27.34
N LEU A 260 17.66 12.59 -28.61
CA LEU A 260 17.97 11.49 -29.53
C LEU A 260 19.48 11.29 -29.74
N ALA A 261 20.30 12.33 -29.53
CA ALA A 261 21.76 12.20 -29.61
C ALA A 261 22.32 11.30 -28.49
N LYS A 262 21.66 11.28 -27.34
CA LYS A 262 21.94 10.37 -26.23
C LYS A 262 21.12 9.10 -26.24
N GLY A 263 20.22 8.93 -27.22
CA GLY A 263 19.29 7.82 -27.25
C GLY A 263 18.16 7.93 -26.22
N CYS A 264 17.92 9.11 -25.65
CA CYS A 264 16.82 9.38 -24.70
C CYS A 264 15.53 9.61 -25.49
N ASP A 265 14.76 8.55 -25.67
CA ASP A 265 13.54 8.48 -26.46
C ASP A 265 12.33 7.93 -25.67
N ILE A 266 12.48 7.75 -24.34
CA ILE A 266 11.47 7.11 -23.49
C ILE A 266 10.18 7.95 -23.47
N ALA A 267 10.30 9.28 -23.39
CA ALA A 267 9.17 10.20 -23.39
C ALA A 267 8.30 10.04 -24.66
N LEU A 268 8.89 9.77 -25.83
CA LEU A 268 8.13 9.49 -27.07
C LEU A 268 7.26 8.25 -26.89
N GLY A 269 7.82 7.19 -26.29
CA GLY A 269 7.08 5.95 -26.05
C GLY A 269 5.92 6.10 -25.06
N ILE A 270 6.02 7.02 -24.10
CA ILE A 270 4.92 7.35 -23.19
C ILE A 270 3.81 8.09 -23.94
N ILE A 271 4.18 9.11 -24.72
CA ILE A 271 3.22 9.92 -25.49
C ILE A 271 2.47 9.07 -26.52
N GLU A 272 3.17 8.23 -27.29
CA GLU A 272 2.52 7.35 -28.27
C GLU A 272 1.71 6.24 -27.60
N GLY A 273 2.25 5.64 -26.51
CA GLY A 273 1.58 4.56 -25.79
C GLY A 273 0.22 4.96 -25.22
N GLN A 274 0.05 6.21 -24.77
CA GLN A 274 -1.25 6.72 -24.30
C GLN A 274 -2.25 6.95 -25.45
N GLN A 275 -1.81 6.98 -26.69
CA GLN A 275 -2.70 7.11 -27.85
C GLN A 275 -3.18 5.75 -28.36
N TYR A 276 -2.70 4.64 -27.77
CA TYR A 276 -3.08 3.31 -28.20
C TYR A 276 -4.59 3.11 -28.10
N ASP A 277 -5.24 2.93 -29.25
CA ASP A 277 -6.66 2.62 -29.36
C ASP A 277 -6.83 1.10 -29.50
N GLN A 278 -7.64 0.54 -28.64
CA GLN A 278 -7.88 -0.90 -28.64
C GLN A 278 -8.87 -1.30 -29.74
N PRO A 279 -8.47 -2.10 -30.73
CA PRO A 279 -9.35 -2.47 -31.83
C PRO A 279 -10.57 -3.30 -31.41
N ASN A 280 -10.55 -3.90 -30.21
CA ASN A 280 -11.62 -4.76 -29.69
C ASN A 280 -12.55 -4.06 -28.67
N LEU A 281 -12.20 -2.91 -28.19
CA LEU A 281 -13.09 -2.05 -27.42
C LEU A 281 -13.62 -1.01 -28.41
N VAL A 282 -14.95 -0.87 -28.52
CA VAL A 282 -15.59 0.13 -29.40
C VAL A 282 -14.79 1.43 -29.36
N PRO A 283 -14.36 1.98 -30.52
CA PRO A 283 -13.53 3.17 -30.57
C PRO A 283 -14.11 4.29 -29.73
N ILE A 284 -13.36 4.77 -28.75
CA ILE A 284 -13.87 5.77 -27.81
C ILE A 284 -13.28 7.12 -28.09
N GLY A 285 -12.34 7.20 -29.03
CA GLY A 285 -11.83 8.45 -29.56
C GLY A 285 -11.17 9.37 -28.54
N LYS A 286 -10.66 8.82 -27.41
CA LYS A 286 -9.95 9.61 -26.41
C LYS A 286 -8.64 8.92 -26.06
N GLY A 287 -7.63 9.15 -26.88
CA GLY A 287 -6.24 9.03 -26.45
C GLY A 287 -5.95 9.96 -25.27
N GLY A 288 -4.83 9.75 -24.59
CA GLY A 288 -4.40 10.63 -23.51
C GLY A 288 -4.07 12.04 -24.02
N SER A 289 -4.20 13.03 -23.16
CA SER A 289 -3.91 14.43 -23.44
C SER A 289 -2.49 14.86 -23.02
N MET A 290 -1.68 13.95 -22.48
CA MET A 290 -0.31 14.24 -22.04
C MET A 290 0.59 14.61 -23.23
N THR A 291 1.41 15.62 -23.03
CA THR A 291 2.40 16.12 -24.00
C THR A 291 3.83 15.95 -23.48
N LEU A 292 4.82 16.13 -24.34
CA LEU A 292 6.22 16.17 -23.94
C LEU A 292 6.52 17.29 -22.93
N ALA A 293 5.76 18.37 -22.96
CA ALA A 293 5.89 19.47 -22.01
C ALA A 293 5.46 19.05 -20.60
N ASP A 294 4.35 18.31 -20.48
CA ASP A 294 3.89 17.79 -19.17
C ASP A 294 4.95 16.87 -18.54
N LEU A 295 5.54 15.97 -19.33
CA LEU A 295 6.64 15.12 -18.88
C LEU A 295 7.85 15.96 -18.45
N ALA A 296 8.31 16.91 -19.28
CA ALA A 296 9.50 17.70 -19.00
C ALA A 296 9.37 18.59 -17.76
N GLN A 297 8.15 19.01 -17.41
CA GLN A 297 7.86 19.89 -16.26
C GLN A 297 7.62 19.13 -14.97
N TYR A 298 7.37 17.82 -15.00
CA TYR A 298 7.05 17.04 -13.81
C TYR A 298 8.13 17.16 -12.73
N GLN A 299 7.70 17.40 -11.48
CA GLN A 299 8.55 17.49 -10.29
C GLN A 299 8.01 16.61 -9.16
N ALA A 300 8.87 15.82 -8.55
CA ALA A 300 8.57 15.22 -7.25
C ALA A 300 8.57 16.31 -6.17
N LYS A 301 7.61 16.23 -5.23
CA LYS A 301 7.41 17.28 -4.21
C LYS A 301 7.84 16.79 -2.83
N PRO A 302 8.67 17.55 -2.09
CA PRO A 302 8.89 17.26 -0.68
C PRO A 302 7.61 17.56 0.12
N ARG A 303 7.25 16.66 1.05
CA ARG A 303 6.10 16.84 1.92
C ARG A 303 6.48 16.66 3.39
N THR A 304 5.80 17.41 4.26
CA THR A 304 5.86 17.19 5.71
C THR A 304 4.81 16.16 6.09
N PRO A 305 5.16 15.09 6.84
CA PRO A 305 4.20 14.10 7.29
C PRO A 305 3.04 14.72 8.10
N ILE A 306 1.84 14.14 7.97
CA ILE A 306 0.80 14.30 8.97
C ILE A 306 1.24 13.52 10.22
N GLU A 307 1.08 14.13 11.38
CA GLU A 307 1.41 13.54 12.67
C GLU A 307 0.17 13.52 13.59
N GLY A 308 -0.05 12.40 14.24
CA GLY A 308 -1.06 12.22 15.28
C GLY A 308 -0.60 11.21 16.32
N THR A 309 -1.51 10.84 17.23
CA THR A 309 -1.20 9.87 18.28
C THR A 309 -2.28 8.81 18.41
N TYR A 310 -1.88 7.61 18.82
CA TYR A 310 -2.78 6.52 19.22
C TYR A 310 -2.21 5.78 20.43
N ARG A 311 -2.97 5.69 21.52
CA ARG A 311 -2.55 5.01 22.77
C ARG A 311 -1.15 5.44 23.26
N GLY A 312 -0.77 6.70 23.02
CA GLY A 312 0.52 7.27 23.41
C GLY A 312 1.65 7.11 22.37
N TYR A 313 1.50 6.26 21.37
CA TYR A 313 2.44 6.19 20.23
C TYR A 313 2.19 7.36 19.28
N ARG A 314 3.27 7.90 18.71
CA ARG A 314 3.15 8.89 17.62
C ARG A 314 3.06 8.17 16.29
N ILE A 315 2.19 8.64 15.42
CA ILE A 315 1.99 8.11 14.06
C ILE A 315 2.33 9.21 13.09
N LYS A 316 3.22 8.93 12.14
CA LYS A 316 3.50 9.78 10.98
C LYS A 316 3.14 9.03 9.72
N SER A 317 2.46 9.70 8.78
CA SER A 317 2.13 9.11 7.49
C SER A 317 1.93 10.20 6.43
N MET A 318 1.57 9.79 5.22
CA MET A 318 1.49 10.62 4.02
C MET A 318 0.40 11.70 4.12
N PRO A 319 0.71 13.00 3.89
CA PRO A 319 -0.28 14.05 3.79
C PRO A 319 -1.03 14.01 2.42
N PRO A 320 -2.08 14.83 2.24
CA PRO A 320 -2.65 15.05 0.90
C PRO A 320 -1.59 15.39 -0.16
N PRO A 321 -1.68 14.80 -1.36
CA PRO A 321 -2.84 14.21 -2.01
C PRO A 321 -3.26 12.82 -1.50
N SER A 322 -2.50 12.17 -0.60
CA SER A 322 -3.00 10.98 0.05
C SER A 322 -4.05 11.31 1.13
N SER A 323 -5.11 10.52 1.14
CA SER A 323 -6.12 10.52 2.21
C SER A 323 -5.70 9.64 3.39
N GLY A 324 -4.68 8.80 3.20
CA GLY A 324 -4.37 7.68 4.09
C GLY A 324 -4.11 8.09 5.53
N ALA A 325 -3.18 9.03 5.77
CA ALA A 325 -2.82 9.44 7.13
C ALA A 325 -4.02 9.97 7.92
N LEU A 326 -4.78 10.90 7.32
CA LEU A 326 -5.90 11.55 7.98
C LEU A 326 -7.00 10.55 8.32
N THR A 327 -7.35 9.67 7.38
CA THR A 327 -8.40 8.65 7.59
C THR A 327 -7.96 7.59 8.61
N VAL A 328 -6.70 7.13 8.59
CA VAL A 328 -6.15 6.23 9.61
C VAL A 328 -6.24 6.85 11.01
N LEU A 329 -5.80 8.11 11.14
CA LEU A 329 -5.82 8.81 12.42
C LEU A 329 -7.26 9.06 12.92
N GLN A 330 -8.21 9.39 12.05
CA GLN A 330 -9.62 9.53 12.42
C GLN A 330 -10.16 8.21 12.98
N ILE A 331 -9.97 7.09 12.28
CA ILE A 331 -10.43 5.77 12.73
C ILE A 331 -9.82 5.43 14.08
N LEU A 332 -8.50 5.50 14.21
CA LEU A 332 -7.80 5.15 15.44
C LEU A 332 -8.23 6.04 16.62
N LYS A 333 -8.39 7.35 16.41
CA LYS A 333 -8.81 8.27 17.48
C LYS A 333 -10.24 8.02 17.95
N MET A 334 -11.19 7.77 17.04
CA MET A 334 -12.56 7.40 17.43
C MET A 334 -12.57 6.08 18.21
N LEU A 335 -11.66 5.16 17.94
CA LEU A 335 -11.55 3.88 18.62
C LEU A 335 -10.88 3.97 20.01
N GLU A 336 -10.19 5.06 20.34
CA GLU A 336 -9.56 5.22 21.69
C GLU A 336 -10.56 5.19 22.83
N GLN A 337 -11.84 5.49 22.61
CA GLN A 337 -12.90 5.42 23.62
C GLN A 337 -13.29 3.99 24.03
N PHE A 338 -12.92 2.98 23.23
CA PHE A 338 -13.23 1.57 23.49
C PHE A 338 -12.05 0.83 24.11
N PRO A 339 -12.29 -0.14 25.02
CA PRO A 339 -11.23 -0.91 25.65
C PRO A 339 -10.75 -2.09 24.77
N LEU A 340 -10.35 -1.78 23.51
CA LEU A 340 -9.86 -2.78 22.57
C LEU A 340 -8.74 -3.62 23.19
N GLY A 341 -8.74 -4.94 22.97
CA GLY A 341 -7.84 -5.90 23.56
C GLY A 341 -8.30 -6.43 24.92
N ASN A 342 -9.36 -5.87 25.53
CA ASN A 342 -9.92 -6.35 26.78
C ASN A 342 -11.01 -7.42 26.55
N SER A 343 -10.61 -8.68 26.53
CA SER A 343 -11.53 -9.80 26.31
C SER A 343 -12.58 -9.95 27.40
N ASN A 344 -12.31 -9.49 28.64
CA ASN A 344 -13.26 -9.58 29.75
C ASN A 344 -14.44 -8.60 29.56
N GLU A 345 -14.24 -7.53 28.81
CA GLU A 345 -15.26 -6.56 28.47
C GLU A 345 -15.85 -6.80 27.06
N GLY A 346 -15.57 -7.95 26.44
CA GLY A 346 -16.07 -8.29 25.10
C GLY A 346 -15.35 -7.62 23.94
N PHE A 347 -14.13 -7.09 24.14
CA PHE A 347 -13.32 -6.42 23.13
C PHE A 347 -12.03 -7.20 22.75
N GLY A 348 -12.07 -8.53 22.85
CA GLY A 348 -11.02 -9.39 22.30
C GLY A 348 -10.91 -9.31 20.79
N PHE A 349 -9.84 -9.84 20.20
CA PHE A 349 -9.52 -9.72 18.77
C PHE A 349 -10.66 -10.11 17.81
N CYS A 350 -11.31 -11.27 18.00
CA CYS A 350 -12.42 -11.73 17.17
C CYS A 350 -13.80 -11.37 17.72
N ALA A 351 -13.87 -10.56 18.77
CA ALA A 351 -15.13 -10.23 19.40
C ALA A 351 -15.99 -9.33 18.48
N VAL A 352 -17.27 -9.61 18.42
CA VAL A 352 -18.21 -8.84 17.58
C VAL A 352 -18.22 -7.36 17.95
N ASN A 353 -18.09 -7.01 19.24
CA ASN A 353 -18.00 -5.60 19.66
C ASN A 353 -16.77 -4.91 19.06
N THR A 354 -15.60 -5.57 19.05
CA THR A 354 -14.38 -5.02 18.43
C THR A 354 -14.61 -4.74 16.95
N LEU A 355 -15.13 -5.71 16.22
CA LEU A 355 -15.31 -5.59 14.78
C LEU A 355 -16.44 -4.62 14.40
N ASN A 356 -17.50 -4.56 15.20
CA ASN A 356 -18.58 -3.59 15.04
C ASN A 356 -18.07 -2.15 15.17
N VAL A 357 -17.40 -1.82 16.29
CA VAL A 357 -16.92 -0.43 16.48
C VAL A 357 -15.84 -0.06 15.46
N MET A 358 -15.01 -1.01 15.02
CA MET A 358 -14.05 -0.80 13.93
C MET A 358 -14.77 -0.50 12.61
N ALA A 359 -15.80 -1.28 12.25
CA ALA A 359 -16.55 -1.07 11.02
C ALA A 359 -17.22 0.31 10.99
N ASP A 360 -17.82 0.72 12.10
CA ASP A 360 -18.52 2.00 12.18
C ASP A 360 -17.57 3.21 12.20
N ALA A 361 -16.43 3.10 12.88
CA ALA A 361 -15.38 4.12 12.82
C ALA A 361 -14.82 4.26 11.39
N MET A 362 -14.62 3.15 10.66
CA MET A 362 -14.23 3.17 9.25
C MET A 362 -15.29 3.88 8.39
N ARG A 363 -16.60 3.58 8.56
CA ARG A 363 -17.69 4.22 7.81
C ARG A 363 -17.68 5.73 7.97
N ILE A 364 -17.56 6.22 9.20
CA ILE A 364 -17.54 7.64 9.51
C ILE A 364 -16.33 8.32 8.86
N ALA A 365 -15.14 7.74 9.02
CA ALA A 365 -13.92 8.32 8.46
C ALA A 365 -13.93 8.33 6.93
N PHE A 366 -14.46 7.29 6.29
CA PHE A 366 -14.60 7.24 4.83
C PHE A 366 -15.67 8.22 4.30
N SER A 367 -16.68 8.54 5.08
CA SER A 367 -17.64 9.60 4.76
C SER A 367 -16.93 10.98 4.69
N ASP A 368 -16.15 11.31 5.71
CA ASP A 368 -15.35 12.54 5.74
C ASP A 368 -14.32 12.57 4.61
N ARG A 369 -13.63 11.44 4.37
CA ARG A 369 -12.65 11.26 3.29
C ARG A 369 -13.22 11.68 1.93
N GLY A 370 -14.42 11.26 1.66
CA GLY A 370 -15.06 11.51 0.37
C GLY A 370 -15.26 12.98 0.05
N VAL A 371 -15.54 13.79 1.06
CA VAL A 371 -15.89 15.21 0.92
C VAL A 371 -14.65 16.11 1.02
N TRP A 372 -13.71 15.79 1.92
CA TRP A 372 -12.69 16.74 2.35
C TRP A 372 -11.29 16.46 1.81
N LEU A 373 -11.05 15.30 1.18
CA LEU A 373 -9.68 14.91 0.79
C LEU A 373 -9.46 14.97 -0.73
N GLY A 374 -8.40 15.65 -1.09
CA GLY A 374 -7.90 15.87 -2.45
C GLY A 374 -6.49 16.44 -2.39
N ASP A 375 -5.98 16.97 -3.50
CA ASP A 375 -4.65 17.59 -3.54
C ASP A 375 -4.66 18.94 -2.84
N LYS A 376 -3.92 19.04 -1.72
CA LYS A 376 -3.84 20.28 -0.92
C LYS A 376 -3.17 21.47 -1.64
N ASP A 377 -2.50 21.21 -2.75
CA ASP A 377 -1.91 22.28 -3.56
C ASP A 377 -2.98 23.00 -4.38
N PHE A 378 -4.18 22.40 -4.52
CA PHE A 378 -5.34 22.91 -5.28
C PHE A 378 -6.54 23.25 -4.40
N VAL A 379 -6.73 22.52 -3.29
CA VAL A 379 -7.89 22.66 -2.41
C VAL A 379 -7.47 22.79 -0.94
N GLN A 380 -8.25 23.55 -0.16
CA GLN A 380 -7.99 23.74 1.28
C GLN A 380 -8.47 22.53 2.09
N VAL A 381 -7.66 21.47 2.13
CA VAL A 381 -7.94 20.31 2.98
C VAL A 381 -7.82 20.73 4.46
N PRO A 382 -8.88 20.60 5.28
CA PRO A 382 -8.87 21.00 6.70
C PRO A 382 -8.12 19.95 7.54
N THR A 383 -6.81 19.86 7.35
CA THR A 383 -5.97 18.77 7.89
C THR A 383 -5.94 18.74 9.42
N LYS A 384 -5.94 19.91 10.07
CA LYS A 384 -5.95 20.00 11.53
C LYS A 384 -7.35 19.73 12.09
N GLY A 385 -8.39 20.25 11.43
CA GLY A 385 -9.78 20.02 11.82
C GLY A 385 -10.16 18.55 11.76
N LEU A 386 -9.77 17.84 10.70
CA LEU A 386 -10.05 16.43 10.51
C LEU A 386 -9.46 15.51 11.59
N ILE A 387 -8.36 15.90 12.23
CA ILE A 387 -7.74 15.15 13.35
C ILE A 387 -7.85 15.87 14.69
N ASN A 388 -8.67 16.91 14.77
CA ASN A 388 -8.93 17.60 16.03
C ASN A 388 -9.67 16.68 17.01
N LYS A 389 -9.24 16.67 18.27
CA LYS A 389 -9.78 15.76 19.30
C LYS A 389 -11.28 15.96 19.56
N ASP A 390 -11.76 17.22 19.56
CA ASP A 390 -13.15 17.53 19.86
C ASP A 390 -14.05 17.19 18.67
N TYR A 391 -13.55 17.42 17.43
CA TYR A 391 -14.20 16.94 16.22
C TYR A 391 -14.36 15.42 16.24
N LEU A 392 -13.28 14.69 16.53
CA LEU A 392 -13.28 13.23 16.51
C LEU A 392 -14.09 12.63 17.67
N ALA A 393 -14.15 13.28 18.82
CA ALA A 393 -15.05 12.91 19.91
C ALA A 393 -16.51 13.00 19.46
N MET A 394 -16.91 14.13 18.85
CA MET A 394 -18.25 14.32 18.31
C MET A 394 -18.57 13.30 17.18
N ARG A 395 -17.60 13.00 16.29
CA ARG A 395 -17.80 12.01 15.21
C ARG A 395 -17.93 10.59 15.74
N GLY A 396 -17.20 10.26 16.80
CA GLY A 396 -17.20 8.93 17.44
C GLY A 396 -18.35 8.68 18.40
N ASP A 397 -19.02 9.72 18.90
CA ASP A 397 -20.11 9.62 19.88
C ASP A 397 -21.26 8.66 19.47
N PRO A 398 -21.68 8.59 18.20
CA PRO A 398 -22.73 7.66 17.78
C PRO A 398 -22.31 6.18 17.76
N ILE A 399 -21.01 5.87 17.86
CA ILE A 399 -20.51 4.49 17.78
C ILE A 399 -20.85 3.78 19.09
N THR A 400 -21.60 2.68 19.02
CA THR A 400 -22.00 1.90 20.18
C THR A 400 -21.69 0.42 19.98
N ALA A 401 -21.02 -0.19 20.96
CA ALA A 401 -20.72 -1.61 20.91
C ALA A 401 -21.99 -2.47 20.86
N GLY A 402 -22.04 -3.44 19.96
CA GLY A 402 -23.18 -4.33 19.77
C GLY A 402 -24.36 -3.69 18.99
N VAL A 403 -24.21 -2.45 18.51
CA VAL A 403 -25.23 -1.75 17.72
C VAL A 403 -24.60 -1.23 16.43
N ARG A 404 -25.19 -1.60 15.30
CA ARG A 404 -24.76 -1.09 14.00
C ARG A 404 -25.16 0.37 13.83
N LEU A 405 -24.19 1.19 13.41
CA LEU A 405 -24.44 2.57 12.98
C LEU A 405 -25.21 2.61 11.64
N ASP A 406 -25.81 3.76 11.32
CA ASP A 406 -26.38 4.03 9.99
C ASP A 406 -25.37 3.61 8.90
N PRO A 407 -25.76 2.76 7.95
CA PRO A 407 -24.89 2.27 6.90
C PRO A 407 -24.33 3.38 5.98
N ASN A 408 -24.94 4.55 5.96
CA ASN A 408 -24.52 5.67 5.13
C ASN A 408 -24.42 6.97 5.96
N PRO A 409 -23.46 7.06 6.91
CA PRO A 409 -23.29 8.26 7.71
C PRO A 409 -22.87 9.46 6.83
N SER A 410 -23.42 10.63 7.10
CA SER A 410 -22.99 11.87 6.46
C SER A 410 -21.58 12.26 6.89
N ALA A 411 -20.85 12.96 6.01
CA ALA A 411 -19.60 13.61 6.38
C ALA A 411 -19.84 14.70 7.43
N GLY A 412 -18.90 14.91 8.33
CA GLY A 412 -18.90 16.03 9.25
C GLY A 412 -18.30 17.29 8.63
N ASP A 413 -18.40 18.42 9.34
CA ASP A 413 -17.69 19.66 8.99
C ASP A 413 -16.50 19.88 9.94
N PRO A 414 -15.26 19.61 9.52
CA PRO A 414 -14.08 19.79 10.35
C PRO A 414 -13.56 21.24 10.39
N ARG A 415 -14.04 22.13 9.51
CA ARG A 415 -13.53 23.50 9.37
C ARG A 415 -13.66 24.36 10.65
N PRO A 416 -14.76 24.30 11.44
CA PRO A 416 -14.87 25.04 12.69
C PRO A 416 -13.80 24.67 13.74
N TYR A 417 -13.21 23.48 13.62
CA TYR A 417 -12.16 22.98 14.52
C TYR A 417 -10.74 23.36 14.06
N GLU A 418 -10.63 24.02 12.92
CA GLU A 418 -9.37 24.56 12.39
C GLU A 418 -9.41 26.09 12.27
N ILE A 419 -10.58 26.66 11.94
CA ILE A 419 -10.79 28.08 11.69
C ILE A 419 -11.69 28.65 12.78
N ALA A 420 -11.15 29.49 13.64
CA ALA A 420 -11.89 30.08 14.74
C ALA A 420 -13.06 30.94 14.24
N GLY A 421 -14.23 30.81 14.89
CA GLY A 421 -15.42 31.59 14.59
C GLY A 421 -16.26 31.10 13.39
N LEU A 422 -15.87 30.02 12.74
CA LEU A 422 -16.68 29.40 11.69
C LEU A 422 -17.80 28.55 12.32
N THR A 423 -19.04 28.73 11.84
CA THR A 423 -20.17 27.89 12.25
C THR A 423 -20.22 26.61 11.42
N PRO A 424 -20.52 25.45 12.04
CA PRO A 424 -20.64 24.20 11.28
C PRO A 424 -21.75 24.28 10.23
N GLY A 425 -21.48 23.77 9.04
CA GLY A 425 -22.47 23.59 7.99
C GLY A 425 -23.34 22.35 8.22
N THR A 426 -24.50 22.28 7.55
CA THR A 426 -25.38 21.12 7.59
C THR A 426 -24.90 20.06 6.61
N ALA A 427 -24.70 18.83 7.08
CA ALA A 427 -24.23 17.72 6.26
C ALA A 427 -25.27 17.26 5.23
N ILE A 428 -24.79 16.98 4.02
CA ILE A 428 -25.56 16.30 2.97
C ILE A 428 -24.87 14.95 2.71
N ALA A 429 -25.64 13.86 2.73
CA ALA A 429 -25.09 12.54 2.40
C ALA A 429 -24.71 12.49 0.92
N MET A 430 -23.47 12.12 0.63
CA MET A 430 -23.00 11.85 -0.73
C MET A 430 -22.65 10.36 -0.87
N ALA A 431 -23.23 9.71 -1.89
CA ALA A 431 -22.79 8.39 -2.30
C ALA A 431 -21.50 8.55 -3.16
N LEU A 432 -20.39 7.99 -2.70
CA LEU A 432 -19.13 8.02 -3.41
C LEU A 432 -18.86 6.67 -4.06
N PRO A 433 -18.28 6.64 -5.27
CA PRO A 433 -17.88 5.40 -5.91
C PRO A 433 -16.87 4.64 -5.04
N GLN A 434 -17.00 3.33 -5.01
CA GLN A 434 -16.01 2.46 -4.37
C GLN A 434 -14.80 2.33 -5.29
N GLU A 435 -13.62 2.69 -4.77
CA GLU A 435 -12.34 2.45 -5.45
C GLU A 435 -12.00 0.96 -5.33
N THR A 436 -11.79 0.29 -6.45
CA THR A 436 -11.33 -1.10 -6.50
C THR A 436 -9.94 -1.14 -7.14
N GLU A 437 -8.91 -1.20 -6.33
CA GLU A 437 -7.53 -1.32 -6.77
C GLU A 437 -6.99 -2.73 -6.51
N ASN A 438 -6.31 -3.32 -7.51
CA ASN A 438 -5.54 -4.56 -7.39
C ASN A 438 -4.05 -4.39 -7.73
N GLY A 439 -3.62 -3.19 -8.14
CA GLY A 439 -2.24 -2.79 -8.34
C GLY A 439 -1.53 -2.51 -7.01
N THR A 440 -0.56 -1.65 -7.00
CA THR A 440 0.19 -1.18 -5.82
C THR A 440 1.09 -2.26 -5.19
N THR A 441 2.24 -1.86 -4.73
CA THR A 441 3.15 -2.64 -3.90
C THR A 441 3.64 -1.80 -2.72
N HIS A 442 4.09 -2.47 -1.67
CA HIS A 442 4.68 -1.83 -0.50
C HIS A 442 5.92 -2.56 -0.04
N PHE A 443 6.88 -1.83 0.49
CA PHE A 443 8.03 -2.38 1.20
C PHE A 443 8.56 -1.41 2.26
N SER A 444 9.24 -1.98 3.25
CA SER A 444 9.87 -1.25 4.34
C SER A 444 11.31 -1.71 4.54
N VAL A 445 12.20 -0.76 4.82
CA VAL A 445 13.64 -1.00 4.99
C VAL A 445 14.14 -0.26 6.23
N VAL A 446 15.02 -0.89 7.00
CA VAL A 446 15.86 -0.22 8.01
C VAL A 446 17.32 -0.61 7.76
N ASP A 447 18.24 0.34 7.85
CA ASP A 447 19.67 0.09 7.70
C ASP A 447 20.40 -0.03 9.05
N LYS A 448 21.71 -0.26 9.00
CA LYS A 448 22.57 -0.38 10.18
C LYS A 448 22.74 0.92 10.95
N TRP A 449 22.45 2.06 10.35
CA TRP A 449 22.53 3.38 11.00
C TRP A 449 21.20 3.82 11.61
N GLY A 450 20.13 3.02 11.38
CA GLY A 450 18.79 3.31 11.88
C GLY A 450 17.97 4.24 10.98
N ASN A 451 18.42 4.53 9.75
CA ASN A 451 17.55 5.16 8.77
C ASN A 451 16.45 4.18 8.36
N VAL A 452 15.26 4.70 8.16
CA VAL A 452 14.07 3.87 7.86
C VAL A 452 13.38 4.42 6.63
N VAL A 453 12.97 3.52 5.74
CA VAL A 453 12.12 3.84 4.59
C VAL A 453 10.85 3.01 4.64
N SER A 454 9.71 3.65 4.38
CA SER A 454 8.40 3.04 4.12
C SER A 454 7.93 3.57 2.77
N TYR A 455 7.81 2.71 1.76
CA TYR A 455 7.51 3.15 0.40
C TYR A 455 6.36 2.35 -0.21
N THR A 456 5.34 3.08 -0.65
CA THR A 456 4.21 2.53 -1.41
C THR A 456 4.26 3.08 -2.83
N ASN A 457 4.30 2.19 -3.81
CA ASN A 457 4.45 2.48 -5.24
C ASN A 457 3.33 1.81 -6.04
N THR A 458 2.85 2.47 -7.10
CA THR A 458 1.67 2.03 -7.85
C THR A 458 1.74 2.39 -9.34
N ILE A 459 0.90 1.73 -10.12
CA ILE A 459 0.42 2.13 -11.45
C ILE A 459 -1.13 2.18 -11.47
N GLU A 460 -1.76 2.28 -10.31
CA GLU A 460 -3.18 2.23 -9.94
C GLU A 460 -3.72 0.79 -10.06
N SER A 461 -4.47 0.45 -11.07
CA SER A 461 -5.01 -0.90 -11.28
C SER A 461 -3.93 -1.89 -11.70
N GLY A 462 -4.15 -3.17 -11.45
CA GLY A 462 -3.22 -4.20 -11.95
C GLY A 462 -3.02 -4.08 -13.47
N TYR A 463 -1.77 -3.96 -13.90
CA TYR A 463 -1.34 -3.73 -15.29
C TYR A 463 -1.61 -2.30 -15.83
N GLY A 464 -2.06 -1.34 -15.03
CA GLY A 464 -2.39 0.00 -15.48
C GLY A 464 -3.41 -0.01 -16.62
N ILE A 465 -3.15 0.69 -17.73
CA ILE A 465 -3.99 0.58 -18.95
C ILE A 465 -3.69 -0.69 -19.77
N GLY A 466 -2.73 -1.54 -19.37
CA GLY A 466 -2.34 -2.76 -20.11
C GLY A 466 -1.56 -2.50 -21.40
N VAL A 467 -0.90 -1.35 -21.50
CA VAL A 467 -0.09 -0.95 -22.66
C VAL A 467 1.34 -0.66 -22.22
N PHE A 468 2.31 -1.22 -22.94
CA PHE A 468 3.71 -0.86 -22.78
C PHE A 468 4.02 0.48 -23.43
N ALA A 469 4.84 1.31 -22.78
CA ALA A 469 5.40 2.51 -23.40
C ALA A 469 6.21 2.11 -24.64
N GLY A 470 5.90 2.74 -25.77
CA GLY A 470 6.57 2.45 -27.04
C GLY A 470 6.03 3.28 -28.18
N TYR A 471 6.76 3.34 -29.29
CA TYR A 471 6.40 4.12 -30.47
C TYR A 471 6.94 3.48 -31.75
N GLU A 472 6.29 3.78 -32.88
CA GLU A 472 6.75 3.40 -34.22
C GLU A 472 7.82 4.37 -34.69
N LYS A 473 8.96 3.86 -35.14
CA LYS A 473 10.03 4.66 -35.73
C LYS A 473 9.77 4.97 -37.19
N ALA A 474 10.50 5.95 -37.74
CA ALA A 474 10.42 6.34 -39.13
C ALA A 474 10.75 5.20 -40.12
N ASP A 475 11.49 4.18 -39.73
CA ASP A 475 11.79 2.98 -40.50
C ASP A 475 10.71 1.89 -40.43
N GLY A 476 9.60 2.15 -39.73
CA GLY A 476 8.50 1.22 -39.53
C GLY A 476 8.78 0.17 -38.42
N SER A 477 9.94 0.20 -37.76
CA SER A 477 10.21 -0.66 -36.61
C SER A 477 9.57 -0.10 -35.34
N PHE A 478 9.11 -0.99 -34.44
CA PHE A 478 8.52 -0.58 -33.16
C PHE A 478 9.58 -0.54 -32.05
N ARG A 479 9.66 0.61 -31.34
CA ARG A 479 10.47 0.76 -30.14
C ARG A 479 9.62 0.49 -28.91
N ASN A 480 9.92 -0.60 -28.20
CA ASN A 480 9.30 -0.95 -26.92
C ASN A 480 10.26 -0.56 -25.77
N HIS A 481 9.77 0.10 -24.73
CA HIS A 481 10.53 0.47 -23.54
C HIS A 481 10.35 -0.50 -22.37
N GLY A 482 9.47 -1.50 -22.50
CA GLY A 482 9.35 -2.63 -21.57
C GLY A 482 8.67 -2.35 -20.24
N PHE A 483 8.00 -1.22 -20.05
CA PHE A 483 7.23 -0.89 -18.85
C PHE A 483 5.79 -0.48 -19.19
N LEU A 484 4.87 -0.77 -18.28
CA LEU A 484 3.45 -0.46 -18.41
C LEU A 484 3.16 1.00 -18.08
N LEU A 485 2.18 1.58 -18.76
CA LEU A 485 1.60 2.87 -18.43
C LEU A 485 0.53 2.73 -17.36
N ASN A 486 0.53 3.66 -16.40
CA ASN A 486 -0.45 3.73 -15.32
C ASN A 486 -1.86 4.09 -15.83
N ASN A 487 -2.87 3.95 -14.96
CA ASN A 487 -4.21 4.49 -15.16
C ASN A 487 -4.64 5.36 -13.98
N GLU A 488 -3.71 6.08 -13.40
CA GLU A 488 -3.82 6.74 -12.11
C GLU A 488 -4.88 7.84 -12.06
N LEU A 489 -5.21 8.47 -13.20
CA LEU A 489 -6.21 9.55 -13.23
C LEU A 489 -7.64 9.04 -12.93
N THR A 490 -7.86 7.72 -12.94
CA THR A 490 -9.14 7.14 -12.50
C THR A 490 -9.38 7.23 -10.99
N ASP A 491 -8.37 7.63 -10.22
CA ASP A 491 -8.51 7.96 -8.79
C ASP A 491 -9.16 9.34 -8.54
N PHE A 492 -9.31 10.17 -9.56
CA PHE A 492 -10.16 11.35 -9.49
C PHE A 492 -11.64 10.99 -9.41
N ASN A 493 -12.47 11.94 -9.01
CA ASN A 493 -13.91 11.84 -9.16
C ASN A 493 -14.24 11.63 -10.66
N LEU A 494 -15.13 10.70 -10.93
CA LEU A 494 -15.43 10.27 -12.30
C LEU A 494 -16.39 11.20 -13.04
N ALA A 495 -16.89 12.20 -12.34
CA ALA A 495 -17.66 13.32 -12.86
C ALA A 495 -17.48 14.51 -11.93
N PRO A 496 -17.59 15.72 -12.44
CA PRO A 496 -17.57 16.93 -11.61
C PRO A 496 -18.59 16.85 -10.48
N SER A 497 -18.18 17.28 -9.30
CA SER A 497 -19.00 17.27 -8.08
C SER A 497 -18.98 18.63 -7.42
N THR A 498 -19.79 18.81 -6.37
CA THR A 498 -19.80 20.03 -5.56
C THR A 498 -19.55 19.64 -4.11
N ASN A 499 -18.59 20.29 -3.47
CA ASN A 499 -18.39 20.11 -2.05
C ASN A 499 -19.62 20.69 -1.29
N PRO A 500 -20.35 19.87 -0.52
CA PRO A 500 -21.64 20.28 0.06
C PRO A 500 -21.50 21.38 1.13
N TYR A 501 -20.31 21.58 1.66
CA TYR A 501 -20.05 22.55 2.73
C TYR A 501 -19.50 23.89 2.22
N THR A 502 -18.78 23.87 1.10
CA THR A 502 -18.13 25.07 0.56
C THR A 502 -18.84 25.61 -0.68
N GLY A 503 -19.64 24.78 -1.35
CA GLY A 503 -20.25 25.12 -2.64
C GLY A 503 -19.25 25.20 -3.81
N THR A 504 -17.97 24.88 -3.56
CA THR A 504 -16.92 24.83 -4.59
C THR A 504 -16.92 23.51 -5.32
N PHE A 505 -16.08 23.36 -6.36
CA PHE A 505 -15.82 22.07 -7.00
C PHE A 505 -15.41 21.02 -5.98
N GLY A 506 -15.69 19.75 -6.27
CA GLY A 506 -15.32 18.63 -5.42
C GLY A 506 -13.80 18.57 -5.24
N TYR A 507 -13.36 18.28 -4.02
CA TYR A 507 -11.92 18.34 -3.67
C TYR A 507 -11.06 17.37 -4.48
N ASN A 508 -11.65 16.28 -4.99
CA ASN A 508 -10.98 15.32 -5.85
C ASN A 508 -11.47 15.38 -7.31
N ASP A 509 -12.02 16.48 -7.76
CA ASP A 509 -12.36 16.67 -9.18
C ASP A 509 -11.09 16.91 -10.00
N VAL A 510 -11.13 16.51 -11.29
CA VAL A 510 -10.01 16.67 -12.20
C VAL A 510 -9.71 18.14 -12.45
N GLU A 511 -8.44 18.50 -12.36
CA GLU A 511 -7.90 19.80 -12.81
C GLU A 511 -6.52 19.55 -13.44
N PRO A 512 -6.08 20.35 -14.43
CA PRO A 512 -4.70 20.28 -14.96
C PRO A 512 -3.66 20.37 -13.84
N ASP A 513 -2.57 19.62 -13.97
CA ASP A 513 -1.42 19.56 -13.04
C ASP A 513 -1.74 19.06 -11.61
N LYS A 514 -3.00 18.74 -11.33
CA LYS A 514 -3.47 18.22 -10.04
C LYS A 514 -3.14 16.73 -9.90
N ARG A 515 -2.86 16.31 -8.68
CA ARG A 515 -2.65 14.91 -8.31
C ARG A 515 -3.95 14.28 -7.82
N PRO A 516 -4.35 13.12 -8.33
CA PRO A 516 -5.55 12.43 -7.83
C PRO A 516 -5.36 12.01 -6.37
N ARG A 517 -6.46 12.01 -5.62
CA ARG A 517 -6.47 11.51 -4.25
C ARG A 517 -5.98 10.06 -4.21
N SER A 518 -5.07 9.74 -3.30
CA SER A 518 -4.60 8.39 -3.06
C SER A 518 -5.07 7.84 -1.72
N SER A 519 -5.12 6.51 -1.61
CA SER A 519 -5.25 5.78 -0.34
C SER A 519 -3.92 5.27 0.20
N MET A 520 -2.83 5.37 -0.56
CA MET A 520 -1.51 4.91 -0.14
C MET A 520 -1.05 5.59 1.15
N ALA A 521 -0.75 4.78 2.16
CA ALA A 521 -0.42 5.23 3.51
C ALA A 521 0.87 4.58 4.02
N PRO A 522 2.04 4.88 3.42
CA PRO A 522 3.29 4.52 4.07
C PRO A 522 3.32 5.17 5.46
N THR A 523 3.51 4.36 6.49
CA THR A 523 3.31 4.79 7.88
C THR A 523 4.52 4.44 8.73
N MET A 524 4.83 5.31 9.68
CA MET A 524 5.81 5.04 10.74
C MET A 524 5.21 5.35 12.10
N LEU A 525 5.36 4.40 13.01
CA LEU A 525 5.08 4.59 14.43
C LEU A 525 6.37 4.94 15.17
N PHE A 526 6.23 5.84 16.12
CA PHE A 526 7.28 6.23 17.05
C PHE A 526 6.83 5.92 18.48
N THR A 527 7.78 5.54 19.31
CA THR A 527 7.55 5.39 20.75
C THR A 527 7.07 6.70 21.37
N PRO A 528 6.49 6.70 22.58
CA PRO A 528 6.10 7.93 23.26
C PRO A 528 7.23 8.95 23.44
N ASP A 529 8.50 8.48 23.57
CA ASP A 529 9.71 9.31 23.64
C ASP A 529 10.24 9.74 22.24
N GLY A 530 9.50 9.45 21.17
CA GLY A 530 9.74 9.97 19.82
C GLY A 530 10.78 9.20 19.00
N LYS A 531 11.16 7.97 19.38
CA LYS A 531 12.09 7.13 18.61
C LYS A 531 11.35 6.29 17.57
N PRO A 532 11.89 6.05 16.36
CA PRO A 532 11.26 5.21 15.36
C PRO A 532 11.08 3.79 15.90
N PHE A 533 9.88 3.25 15.74
CA PHE A 533 9.50 1.97 16.32
C PHE A 533 9.08 0.96 15.23
N LEU A 534 8.19 1.35 14.33
CA LEU A 534 7.66 0.50 13.27
C LEU A 534 7.54 1.30 11.98
N ALA A 535 7.93 0.72 10.85
CA ALA A 535 7.61 1.22 9.53
C ALA A 535 6.85 0.13 8.76
N TYR A 536 5.73 0.47 8.15
CA TYR A 536 4.84 -0.47 7.47
C TYR A 536 3.88 0.23 6.52
N GLY A 537 3.23 -0.56 5.70
CA GLY A 537 2.17 -0.14 4.80
C GLY A 537 1.68 -1.33 3.98
N SER A 538 0.76 -1.08 3.07
CA SER A 538 0.06 -2.12 2.31
C SER A 538 -0.26 -1.65 0.90
N PRO A 539 -0.37 -2.53 -0.09
CA PRO A 539 -1.20 -2.33 -1.28
C PRO A 539 -2.68 -2.59 -0.96
N GLY A 540 -3.57 -2.28 -1.92
CA GLY A 540 -4.98 -2.70 -1.87
C GLY A 540 -6.00 -1.57 -2.02
N GLY A 541 -5.65 -0.44 -2.66
CA GLY A 541 -6.56 0.67 -2.85
C GLY A 541 -7.10 1.23 -1.54
N ALA A 542 -8.38 1.46 -1.45
CA ALA A 542 -9.01 1.98 -0.23
C ALA A 542 -8.80 1.07 1.01
N THR A 543 -8.56 -0.25 0.81
CA THR A 543 -8.27 -1.19 1.91
C THR A 543 -6.89 -1.00 2.52
N ILE A 544 -5.98 -0.22 1.91
CA ILE A 544 -4.67 0.15 2.47
C ILE A 544 -4.85 0.81 3.83
N ILE A 545 -5.77 1.76 3.93
CA ILE A 545 -6.11 2.49 5.16
C ILE A 545 -6.49 1.51 6.27
N ASN A 546 -7.39 0.59 5.93
CA ASN A 546 -7.89 -0.40 6.88
C ASN A 546 -6.83 -1.42 7.28
N SER A 547 -5.93 -1.81 6.37
CA SER A 547 -4.78 -2.68 6.68
C SER A 547 -3.85 -2.05 7.71
N VAL A 548 -3.53 -0.75 7.54
CA VAL A 548 -2.73 0.01 8.50
C VAL A 548 -3.42 0.08 9.86
N VAL A 549 -4.73 0.35 9.89
CA VAL A 549 -5.53 0.38 11.13
C VAL A 549 -5.53 -0.98 11.84
N ASN A 550 -5.83 -2.08 11.11
CA ASN A 550 -5.88 -3.43 11.69
C ASN A 550 -4.54 -3.81 12.33
N VAL A 551 -3.42 -3.64 11.61
CA VAL A 551 -2.09 -4.00 12.14
C VAL A 551 -1.72 -3.12 13.33
N THR A 552 -2.07 -1.83 13.32
CA THR A 552 -1.84 -0.94 14.46
C THR A 552 -2.59 -1.42 15.72
N ILE A 553 -3.88 -1.74 15.60
CA ILE A 553 -4.72 -2.23 16.69
C ILE A 553 -4.21 -3.60 17.18
N ASN A 554 -3.91 -4.53 16.26
CA ASN A 554 -3.40 -5.85 16.59
C ASN A 554 -2.11 -5.76 17.40
N LEU A 555 -1.19 -4.88 17.01
CA LEU A 555 0.08 -4.71 17.70
C LEU A 555 -0.08 -4.00 19.05
N ILE A 556 -0.85 -2.90 19.11
CA ILE A 556 -0.92 -2.02 20.28
C ILE A 556 -1.96 -2.49 21.28
N ASP A 557 -3.20 -2.76 20.86
CA ASP A 557 -4.30 -3.11 21.76
C ASP A 557 -4.34 -4.61 22.05
N HIS A 558 -4.23 -5.45 21.00
CA HIS A 558 -4.25 -6.91 21.18
C HIS A 558 -2.89 -7.50 21.58
N ARG A 559 -1.82 -6.68 21.60
CA ARG A 559 -0.48 -7.09 22.08
C ARG A 559 0.12 -8.27 21.31
N MET A 560 -0.24 -8.41 20.05
CA MET A 560 0.33 -9.44 19.18
C MET A 560 1.81 -9.14 18.88
N SER A 561 2.61 -10.18 18.59
CA SER A 561 3.92 -9.98 17.98
C SER A 561 3.77 -9.39 16.58
N LEU A 562 4.86 -8.88 15.99
CA LEU A 562 4.78 -8.22 14.69
C LEU A 562 4.21 -9.14 13.60
N GLN A 563 4.72 -10.38 13.50
CA GLN A 563 4.22 -11.34 12.51
C GLN A 563 2.76 -11.73 12.79
N GLN A 564 2.39 -11.99 14.07
CA GLN A 564 1.01 -12.28 14.44
C GLN A 564 0.05 -11.14 14.07
N ALA A 565 0.47 -9.88 14.25
CA ALA A 565 -0.36 -8.72 13.90
C ALA A 565 -0.62 -8.61 12.39
N ILE A 566 0.34 -9.05 11.56
CA ILE A 566 0.21 -9.09 10.10
C ILE A 566 -0.62 -10.29 9.65
N ASP A 567 -0.41 -11.47 10.24
CA ASP A 567 -1.10 -12.71 9.87
C ASP A 567 -2.56 -12.74 10.29
N ALA A 568 -2.90 -12.00 11.33
CA ALA A 568 -4.26 -11.92 11.84
C ALA A 568 -5.26 -11.51 10.77
N GLY A 569 -6.49 -12.00 10.89
CA GLY A 569 -7.60 -11.61 10.03
C GLY A 569 -7.84 -10.10 10.07
N ARG A 570 -8.19 -9.52 8.92
CA ARG A 570 -8.48 -8.10 8.77
C ARG A 570 -9.93 -7.87 8.39
N ILE A 571 -10.47 -6.78 8.92
CA ILE A 571 -11.78 -6.24 8.57
C ILE A 571 -11.59 -4.96 7.76
N SER A 572 -12.44 -4.72 6.79
CA SER A 572 -12.40 -3.51 5.97
C SER A 572 -13.79 -2.99 5.65
N VAL A 573 -13.92 -1.67 5.74
CA VAL A 573 -15.03 -0.90 5.15
C VAL A 573 -14.36 0.20 4.31
N ALA A 574 -14.45 0.08 3.00
CA ALA A 574 -13.70 0.91 2.05
C ALA A 574 -14.52 2.09 1.47
N ALA A 575 -15.78 2.22 1.87
CA ALA A 575 -16.64 3.36 1.59
C ALA A 575 -17.77 3.41 2.64
N ALA A 576 -18.33 4.59 2.88
CA ALA A 576 -19.38 4.80 3.89
C ALA A 576 -20.57 3.84 3.76
N ASN A 577 -20.95 3.47 2.55
CA ASN A 577 -22.09 2.61 2.23
C ASN A 577 -21.71 1.19 1.83
N SER A 578 -20.42 0.81 1.89
CA SER A 578 -19.98 -0.54 1.48
C SER A 578 -20.32 -1.61 2.52
N ASN A 579 -20.37 -2.86 2.07
CA ASN A 579 -20.38 -4.02 2.97
C ASN A 579 -19.10 -4.04 3.82
N VAL A 580 -19.17 -4.72 4.94
CA VAL A 580 -18.00 -5.10 5.70
C VAL A 580 -17.30 -6.25 4.95
N THR A 581 -16.07 -6.05 4.52
CA THR A 581 -15.22 -7.14 4.04
C THR A 581 -14.53 -7.78 5.23
N LEU A 582 -14.72 -9.08 5.42
CA LEU A 582 -14.13 -9.87 6.48
C LEU A 582 -13.30 -11.00 5.85
N GLU A 583 -12.03 -11.10 6.23
CA GLU A 583 -11.18 -12.18 5.72
C GLU A 583 -11.57 -13.55 6.27
N ASN A 584 -11.32 -14.60 5.49
CA ASN A 584 -11.55 -16.01 5.89
C ASN A 584 -10.69 -16.44 7.09
N ARG A 585 -9.78 -15.60 7.57
CA ARG A 585 -8.94 -15.84 8.76
C ARG A 585 -9.69 -15.63 10.08
N PHE A 586 -10.91 -15.09 10.03
CA PHE A 586 -11.82 -15.04 11.17
C PHE A 586 -12.66 -16.31 11.28
N PRO A 587 -13.08 -16.72 12.48
CA PRO A 587 -14.05 -17.79 12.65
C PRO A 587 -15.35 -17.49 11.90
N ALA A 588 -15.98 -18.48 11.29
CA ALA A 588 -17.24 -18.31 10.55
C ALA A 588 -18.34 -17.66 11.41
N ALA A 589 -18.43 -18.03 12.69
CA ALA A 589 -19.38 -17.43 13.64
C ALA A 589 -19.23 -15.91 13.79
N THR A 590 -18.05 -15.35 13.52
CA THR A 590 -17.81 -13.91 13.57
C THR A 590 -18.58 -13.19 12.46
N ALA A 591 -18.57 -13.73 11.24
CA ALA A 591 -19.33 -13.18 10.12
C ALA A 591 -20.85 -13.24 10.39
N ASP A 592 -21.32 -14.35 10.99
CA ASP A 592 -22.74 -14.52 11.34
C ASP A 592 -23.17 -13.55 12.45
N ALA A 593 -22.30 -13.29 13.43
CA ALA A 593 -22.57 -12.33 14.47
C ALA A 593 -22.67 -10.88 13.91
N LEU A 594 -21.82 -10.51 12.95
CA LEU A 594 -21.94 -9.21 12.26
C LEU A 594 -23.22 -9.12 11.42
N ARG A 595 -23.60 -10.20 10.72
CA ARG A 595 -24.88 -10.25 9.98
C ARG A 595 -26.08 -10.12 10.91
N ALA A 596 -26.03 -10.72 12.10
CA ALA A 596 -27.08 -10.61 13.12
C ALA A 596 -27.26 -9.16 13.62
N LEU A 597 -26.18 -8.35 13.62
CA LEU A 597 -26.26 -6.90 13.85
C LEU A 597 -26.77 -6.11 12.64
N GLY A 598 -27.04 -6.77 11.51
CA GLY A 598 -27.56 -6.13 10.29
C GLY A 598 -26.49 -5.65 9.32
N TYR A 599 -25.22 -6.02 9.46
CA TYR A 599 -24.20 -5.71 8.45
C TYR A 599 -24.33 -6.60 7.22
N GLY A 600 -24.18 -6.02 6.03
CA GLY A 600 -23.79 -6.79 4.85
C GLY A 600 -22.32 -7.21 5.02
N VAL A 601 -22.06 -8.52 4.95
CA VAL A 601 -20.69 -9.07 5.08
C VAL A 601 -20.30 -9.78 3.81
N SER A 602 -19.21 -9.31 3.19
CA SER A 602 -18.52 -9.95 2.06
C SER A 602 -17.20 -10.57 2.52
N THR A 603 -16.68 -11.49 1.74
CA THR A 603 -15.38 -12.12 2.00
C THR A 603 -14.37 -11.69 0.95
N GLY A 604 -13.15 -11.42 1.37
CA GLY A 604 -12.04 -11.02 0.47
C GLY A 604 -10.79 -10.67 1.26
N ASP A 605 -9.65 -10.69 0.59
CA ASP A 605 -8.38 -10.28 1.19
C ASP A 605 -8.32 -8.77 1.42
N VAL A 606 -7.66 -8.37 2.49
CA VAL A 606 -7.49 -6.96 2.89
C VAL A 606 -6.01 -6.61 2.89
N GLY A 607 -5.51 -6.19 1.73
CA GLY A 607 -4.13 -5.74 1.56
C GLY A 607 -3.07 -6.85 1.65
N SER A 608 -1.81 -6.42 1.81
CA SER A 608 -0.62 -7.26 2.02
C SER A 608 0.47 -6.41 2.67
N VAL A 609 0.62 -6.54 3.98
CA VAL A 609 1.47 -5.64 4.78
C VAL A 609 2.92 -6.09 4.81
N GLN A 610 3.84 -5.16 4.57
CA GLN A 610 5.28 -5.37 4.75
C GLN A 610 5.77 -4.42 5.85
N ALA A 611 6.47 -4.97 6.84
CA ALA A 611 6.83 -4.20 8.03
C ALA A 611 8.24 -4.48 8.53
N VAL A 612 8.89 -3.42 9.04
CA VAL A 612 10.15 -3.51 9.80
C VAL A 612 10.00 -2.80 11.14
N LEU A 613 10.58 -3.37 12.18
CA LEU A 613 10.49 -2.88 13.56
C LEU A 613 11.88 -2.73 14.18
N ILE A 614 12.07 -1.65 14.95
CA ILE A 614 13.27 -1.42 15.75
C ILE A 614 12.90 -1.50 17.24
N ASP A 615 13.46 -2.46 17.94
CA ASP A 615 13.40 -2.50 19.40
C ASP A 615 14.38 -1.47 19.98
N GLN A 616 13.85 -0.37 20.45
CA GLN A 616 14.62 0.76 20.95
C GLN A 616 15.41 0.48 22.22
N LYS A 617 15.08 -0.59 22.96
CA LYS A 617 15.80 -1.00 24.17
C LYS A 617 17.07 -1.79 23.83
N THR A 618 17.02 -2.62 22.82
CA THR A 618 18.12 -3.54 22.46
C THR A 618 18.85 -3.16 21.18
N GLY A 619 18.30 -2.24 20.39
CA GLY A 619 18.75 -1.89 19.05
C GLY A 619 18.58 -3.02 18.02
N LYS A 620 17.82 -4.06 18.38
CA LYS A 620 17.52 -5.15 17.46
C LYS A 620 16.46 -4.74 16.45
N GLN A 621 16.61 -5.23 15.25
CA GLN A 621 15.71 -4.98 14.11
C GLN A 621 14.98 -6.28 13.77
N TYR A 622 13.72 -6.18 13.39
CA TYR A 622 12.86 -7.30 13.02
C TYR A 622 12.10 -6.97 11.75
N GLY A 623 11.91 -7.95 10.88
CA GLY A 623 11.02 -7.87 9.73
C GLY A 623 9.84 -8.79 9.89
N ALA A 624 8.72 -8.43 9.26
CA ALA A 624 7.59 -9.33 9.07
C ALA A 624 6.95 -9.06 7.70
N ALA A 625 6.57 -10.11 7.02
CA ALA A 625 6.04 -10.08 5.67
C ALA A 625 4.70 -10.84 5.60
N ASP A 626 3.82 -10.35 4.76
CA ASP A 626 2.46 -10.86 4.60
C ASP A 626 2.41 -11.99 3.56
N ASP A 627 1.79 -13.12 3.91
CA ASP A 627 1.60 -14.27 3.03
C ASP A 627 0.44 -14.12 2.03
N ARG A 628 -0.36 -13.05 2.13
CA ARG A 628 -1.42 -12.75 1.14
C ARG A 628 -0.86 -12.44 -0.25
N ARG A 629 0.44 -12.12 -0.31
CA ARG A 629 1.28 -12.06 -1.51
C ARG A 629 2.57 -12.86 -1.27
N GLU A 630 3.62 -12.60 -2.02
CA GLU A 630 4.92 -13.28 -1.92
C GLU A 630 5.89 -12.52 -0.98
N GLY A 631 5.36 -12.08 0.18
CA GLY A 631 6.13 -11.29 1.13
C GLY A 631 7.39 -11.98 1.63
N THR A 632 8.51 -11.25 1.66
CA THR A 632 9.83 -11.78 2.00
C THR A 632 10.58 -10.83 2.93
N VAL A 633 11.17 -11.40 3.98
CA VAL A 633 12.06 -10.68 4.90
C VAL A 633 13.50 -11.12 4.67
N ILE A 634 14.40 -10.16 4.50
CA ILE A 634 15.85 -10.40 4.54
C ILE A 634 16.47 -9.48 5.59
N GLY A 635 17.27 -10.06 6.47
CA GLY A 635 18.01 -9.32 7.48
C GLY A 635 19.51 -9.57 7.42
N LEU A 636 20.28 -8.59 7.90
CA LEU A 636 21.74 -8.59 7.82
C LEU A 636 22.38 -8.60 9.23
N PRO A 637 23.59 -9.26 9.37
CA PRO A 637 24.23 -10.05 8.33
C PRO A 637 23.42 -11.33 8.06
N ARG A 638 23.53 -11.82 6.83
CA ARG A 638 22.97 -13.15 6.52
C ARG A 638 23.77 -14.21 7.30
N SER A 639 23.10 -15.14 7.95
CA SER A 639 23.75 -16.35 8.45
C SER A 639 23.88 -17.30 7.25
N PHE A 640 25.09 -17.68 6.93
CA PHE A 640 25.40 -18.73 5.97
C PHE A 640 25.23 -20.09 6.63
#